data_d1c14d98ebb8d2713aaa926a9eb0e8f2
#
_entry.id   d1c14d98ebb8d2713aaa926a9eb0e8f2
#
_cell.length_a   1.000
_cell.length_b   1.000
_cell.length_c   1.000
_cell.angle_alpha   90.00
_cell.angle_beta   90.00
_cell.angle_gamma   90.00
#
_symmetry.space_group_name_H-M   'P 1'
#
loop_
_entity.id
_entity.type
_entity.pdbx_description
1 polymer ?
#
loop_
_entity_poly.entity_id
_entity_poly.type
_entity_poly.pdbx_seq_one_letter_code
_entity_poly.pdbx_strand_id
1 'polypeptide(L)'
;MPAFPSISPLAIRNCLLLALCSISLAPTAIASEHTFSLTVIDDATAAPVPCRVSLTDAEGRSIPLTTHEPSAAVSYDVTNWINPQSIEQHTTLATFPATARLEPGEYRLRVSRGQAWLAHDQPFTVINTDVELTVRLTQFVDPVSRGWYSGDTHLHRTIDELRTVIQAEDLNVALPLTYWVTQSATPPASGDKNQESIPPAELIEVDPTHVIWPRSTEYEIFTVGDTRHTLGALFVLGHREPLQQTVPPWTPLIEHVRTAEPQAAFDTDKLDWPFAMLLPAIAPGALVELANNHLWETDFAFRQWNSEAPPFLRPPFGGKSGGERAWLDYTLGMYYTLLDCGLRLPPSAGTASGVHPVPAGFGRVYVHCPDGFSYERWLAGLKAGRSVVSTGPFLTATVDGQDPGHVFSLPRPDTHAADKSSASAIELPVAIELITATPAVFAELIVNGRPDVLLRPANEPLPDGGYRSTFQTTARVDRSGWIAVRCFEDREGGRIRFAHTAPWYVEVDEEPVRIAGEKKRYLVDRMTVEIERSRGVVSDEALEEYQQALDFYEQLPELDDTDQVARAARQLGDGPEREAWLENMLVHHRLTIDELRKATGLSLNDAATLWRRYNLPDDPDATPAANRSPPQPIRVLPYPGGRHPRRGFLDGALTPQRDTKVSIFPPWPEGGYVVVDVPEAIFSNLGLTYLAHTHIPTIWDDQGVTLEPLEWQQSDDSLAYTRRLPNGIRFRGEVARMPADDGSIGMQISLTNGTDAPLTQLRVQVCTMLSAAEGFHHQQPLEQRIRGPLIAVKSVDHDRWIITAWEPLHRVWTNPPVPCIHADPIFPDCPPGETVTVRGQLWFYEGSDIDTFLDTISSMESADKRQTP
;
A
#
# COMPACT_ATOMS: atom_id res chain seq x y z
N MET A 1 -14.42 34.59 8.51
CA MET A 1 -13.67 35.88 8.57
C MET A 1 -14.07 36.63 9.79
N PRO A 2 -13.15 36.99 10.67
CA PRO A 2 -13.24 38.25 11.40
C PRO A 2 -12.07 39.15 11.02
N ALA A 3 -12.38 40.45 10.96
CA ALA A 3 -11.54 41.54 10.52
C ALA A 3 -10.39 41.89 11.48
N PHE A 4 -9.25 42.23 10.92
CA PHE A 4 -8.14 42.85 11.64
C PHE A 4 -8.37 44.40 11.74
N PRO A 5 -8.07 45.02 12.88
CA PRO A 5 -8.10 46.49 12.97
C PRO A 5 -6.78 47.12 12.54
N SER A 6 -6.91 48.19 11.78
CA SER A 6 -5.84 49.11 11.35
C SER A 6 -5.24 49.85 12.53
N ILE A 7 -3.91 49.96 12.62
CA ILE A 7 -3.21 50.87 13.52
C ILE A 7 -2.49 51.95 12.69
N SER A 8 -2.88 53.20 12.97
CA SER A 8 -2.29 54.43 12.44
C SER A 8 -0.93 54.76 13.10
N PRO A 9 -0.03 55.49 12.42
CA PRO A 9 1.24 55.88 12.98
C PRO A 9 1.16 57.25 13.68
N LEU A 10 1.63 57.34 14.93
CA LEU A 10 1.96 58.64 15.54
C LEU A 10 3.26 58.58 16.33
N ALA A 11 4.19 59.31 15.83
CA ALA A 11 5.33 60.00 16.43
C ALA A 11 5.74 59.73 17.90
N ILE A 12 7.00 59.39 18.10
CA ILE A 12 7.77 59.76 19.28
C ILE A 12 9.12 60.33 18.87
N ARG A 13 9.36 61.55 19.38
CA ARG A 13 10.53 62.40 19.21
C ARG A 13 11.49 62.21 20.41
N ASN A 14 12.78 62.09 20.11
CA ASN A 14 13.96 62.48 20.89
C ASN A 14 14.12 62.00 22.34
N CYS A 15 15.19 61.21 22.54
CA CYS A 15 16.21 61.49 23.56
C CYS A 15 17.57 60.88 23.14
N LEU A 16 18.52 61.76 22.79
CA LEU A 16 19.93 61.42 22.65
C LEU A 16 20.54 61.25 24.04
N LEU A 17 21.19 60.11 24.29
CA LEU A 17 22.24 59.96 25.31
C LEU A 17 23.38 59.16 24.68
N LEU A 18 24.48 59.87 24.44
CA LEU A 18 25.76 59.30 24.00
C LEU A 18 26.32 58.40 25.11
N ALA A 19 26.45 57.09 24.83
CA ALA A 19 27.35 56.22 25.49
C ALA A 19 28.34 55.68 24.43
N LEU A 20 29.53 56.20 24.41
CA LEU A 20 30.68 55.69 23.63
C LEU A 20 31.06 54.32 24.26
N CYS A 21 30.56 53.24 23.73
CA CYS A 21 31.14 51.90 23.84
C CYS A 21 32.07 51.70 22.64
N SER A 22 33.37 51.63 22.91
CA SER A 22 34.36 51.21 21.91
C SER A 22 34.09 49.72 21.57
N ILE A 23 33.30 49.48 20.52
CA ILE A 23 33.21 48.17 19.91
C ILE A 23 34.47 48.01 19.07
N SER A 24 35.43 47.20 19.54
CA SER A 24 36.47 46.64 18.68
C SER A 24 35.81 45.81 17.62
N LEU A 25 35.66 46.37 16.41
CA LEU A 25 35.43 45.59 15.21
C LEU A 25 36.66 44.68 15.00
N ALA A 26 36.63 43.45 15.52
CA ALA A 26 37.48 42.40 14.98
C ALA A 26 37.17 42.35 13.46
N PRO A 27 38.13 42.35 12.56
CA PRO A 27 37.87 42.11 11.17
C PRO A 27 37.24 40.70 11.10
N THR A 28 35.98 40.64 10.69
CA THR A 28 35.41 39.38 10.19
C THR A 28 36.30 38.95 9.04
N ALA A 29 37.15 37.96 9.29
CA ALA A 29 37.90 37.32 8.24
C ALA A 29 36.82 36.83 7.24
N ILE A 30 36.82 37.42 6.04
CA ILE A 30 36.04 36.90 4.92
C ILE A 30 36.60 35.52 4.70
N ALA A 31 35.83 34.50 5.04
CA ALA A 31 36.20 33.11 4.78
C ALA A 31 36.50 33.00 3.28
N SER A 32 37.69 32.53 2.95
CA SER A 32 38.07 32.41 1.53
C SER A 32 37.27 31.26 0.93
N GLU A 33 36.41 31.55 0.00
CA GLU A 33 35.72 30.53 -0.77
C GLU A 33 36.71 29.74 -1.65
N HIS A 34 36.48 28.42 -1.73
CA HIS A 34 37.25 27.50 -2.54
C HIS A 34 36.37 26.94 -3.65
N THR A 35 36.99 26.57 -4.78
CA THR A 35 36.28 25.94 -5.88
C THR A 35 36.05 24.49 -5.57
N PHE A 36 34.78 24.07 -5.59
CA PHE A 36 34.40 22.68 -5.68
C PHE A 36 34.14 22.33 -7.15
N SER A 37 34.74 21.22 -7.62
CA SER A 37 34.56 20.71 -8.97
C SER A 37 34.12 19.25 -8.93
N LEU A 38 33.04 18.95 -9.66
CA LEU A 38 32.45 17.60 -9.75
C LEU A 38 32.50 17.08 -11.18
N THR A 39 32.93 15.83 -11.31
CA THR A 39 32.75 15.03 -12.54
C THR A 39 32.04 13.75 -12.18
N VAL A 40 31.02 13.35 -12.96
CA VAL A 40 30.29 12.10 -12.75
C VAL A 40 30.45 11.23 -13.99
N ILE A 41 30.88 9.99 -13.79
CA ILE A 41 31.15 9.04 -14.87
C ILE A 41 30.43 7.71 -14.62
N ASP A 42 30.10 7.06 -15.69
CA ASP A 42 29.67 5.66 -15.69
C ASP A 42 30.88 4.76 -15.30
N ASP A 43 30.69 3.91 -14.31
CA ASP A 43 31.76 3.05 -13.80
C ASP A 43 32.25 2.02 -14.83
N ALA A 44 31.35 1.53 -15.71
CA ALA A 44 31.70 0.53 -16.73
C ALA A 44 32.47 1.11 -17.92
N THR A 45 32.09 2.33 -18.38
CA THR A 45 32.63 2.93 -19.61
C THR A 45 33.61 4.06 -19.34
N ALA A 46 33.66 4.60 -18.13
CA ALA A 46 34.37 5.80 -17.72
C ALA A 46 33.96 7.07 -18.51
N ALA A 47 32.84 7.03 -19.21
CA ALA A 47 32.30 8.19 -19.92
C ALA A 47 31.54 9.09 -18.94
N PRO A 48 31.61 10.44 -19.10
CA PRO A 48 30.75 11.34 -18.34
C PRO A 48 29.26 11.05 -18.58
N VAL A 49 28.46 11.05 -17.50
CA VAL A 49 27.01 10.80 -17.58
C VAL A 49 26.21 11.89 -16.92
N PRO A 50 25.12 12.37 -17.56
CA PRO A 50 24.16 13.31 -16.94
C PRO A 50 23.59 12.74 -15.63
N CYS A 51 23.33 13.61 -14.66
CA CYS A 51 22.85 13.16 -13.34
C CYS A 51 22.12 14.27 -12.57
N ARG A 52 21.44 13.87 -11.49
CA ARG A 52 20.91 14.78 -10.48
C ARG A 52 21.83 14.80 -9.27
N VAL A 53 22.13 16.02 -8.77
CA VAL A 53 23.05 16.26 -7.67
C VAL A 53 22.36 17.09 -6.58
N SER A 54 22.39 16.59 -5.35
CA SER A 54 22.10 17.35 -4.14
C SER A 54 23.40 17.59 -3.40
N LEU A 55 23.82 18.86 -3.29
CA LEU A 55 24.95 19.29 -2.49
C LEU A 55 24.45 20.14 -1.34
N THR A 56 24.71 19.72 -0.10
CA THR A 56 24.26 20.43 1.10
C THR A 56 25.41 20.71 2.04
N ASP A 57 25.30 21.83 2.80
CA ASP A 57 26.20 22.14 3.90
C ASP A 57 25.82 21.39 5.19
N ALA A 58 26.55 21.66 6.29
CA ALA A 58 26.32 21.03 7.60
C ALA A 58 24.94 21.35 8.21
N GLU A 59 24.35 22.48 7.84
CA GLU A 59 23.02 22.90 8.26
C GLU A 59 21.91 22.37 7.35
N GLY A 60 22.28 21.60 6.30
CA GLY A 60 21.33 21.03 5.34
C GLY A 60 20.86 22.01 4.25
N ARG A 61 21.49 23.18 4.12
CA ARG A 61 21.16 24.16 3.07
C ARG A 61 21.70 23.68 1.73
N SER A 62 20.84 23.71 0.71
CA SER A 62 21.21 23.29 -0.65
C SER A 62 22.11 24.31 -1.34
N ILE A 63 23.11 23.83 -2.05
CA ILE A 63 24.07 24.62 -2.82
C ILE A 63 23.95 24.21 -4.28
N PRO A 64 23.49 25.10 -5.17
CA PRO A 64 23.37 24.80 -6.58
C PRO A 64 24.75 24.73 -7.26
N LEU A 65 24.88 23.83 -8.24
CA LEU A 65 26.06 23.74 -9.08
C LEU A 65 25.84 24.46 -10.41
N THR A 66 26.92 24.92 -11.01
CA THR A 66 26.91 25.57 -12.32
C THR A 66 27.90 24.86 -13.26
N THR A 67 27.66 24.97 -14.56
CA THR A 67 28.56 24.48 -15.63
C THR A 67 28.98 25.64 -16.51
N HIS A 68 29.95 25.41 -17.40
CA HIS A 68 30.35 26.42 -18.37
C HIS A 68 29.25 26.71 -19.40
N GLU A 69 28.32 25.77 -19.62
CA GLU A 69 27.10 25.97 -20.41
C GLU A 69 25.90 26.14 -19.46
N PRO A 70 25.37 27.32 -19.22
CA PRO A 70 24.33 27.53 -18.21
C PRO A 70 23.09 26.66 -18.40
N SER A 71 22.70 26.35 -19.64
CA SER A 71 21.55 25.46 -19.95
C SER A 71 21.77 24.00 -19.60
N ALA A 72 23.03 23.59 -19.35
CA ALA A 72 23.39 22.22 -18.98
C ALA A 72 23.38 21.98 -17.46
N ALA A 73 23.04 23.00 -16.65
CA ALA A 73 22.81 22.90 -15.22
C ALA A 73 21.46 23.52 -14.87
N VAL A 74 20.50 22.70 -14.52
CA VAL A 74 19.13 23.12 -14.16
C VAL A 74 18.93 22.95 -12.67
N SER A 75 18.82 24.08 -11.95
CA SER A 75 18.51 24.09 -10.53
C SER A 75 17.01 23.88 -10.29
N TYR A 76 16.69 23.04 -9.32
CA TYR A 76 15.33 22.78 -8.88
C TYR A 76 15.21 23.13 -7.40
N ASP A 77 14.30 24.04 -7.08
CA ASP A 77 14.03 24.48 -5.71
C ASP A 77 12.53 24.71 -5.58
N VAL A 78 11.81 23.69 -5.15
CA VAL A 78 10.36 23.71 -5.02
C VAL A 78 9.93 23.31 -3.63
N THR A 79 9.09 24.14 -3.05
CA THR A 79 8.44 23.90 -1.75
C THR A 79 6.96 23.61 -1.98
N ASN A 80 6.43 22.60 -1.31
CA ASN A 80 5.01 22.27 -1.38
C ASN A 80 4.18 23.40 -0.75
N TRP A 81 3.18 23.88 -1.47
CA TRP A 81 2.35 25.02 -1.03
C TRP A 81 1.34 24.65 0.07
N ILE A 82 1.02 23.35 0.28
CA ILE A 82 0.19 22.86 1.37
C ILE A 82 1.04 22.46 2.58
N ASN A 83 2.18 21.78 2.33
CA ASN A 83 3.11 21.35 3.36
C ASN A 83 4.50 21.98 3.15
N PRO A 84 4.77 23.15 3.75
CA PRO A 84 6.05 23.84 3.58
C PRO A 84 7.29 23.07 4.05
N GLN A 85 7.13 21.97 4.77
CA GLN A 85 8.22 21.09 5.18
C GLN A 85 8.61 20.10 4.06
N SER A 86 7.78 19.93 3.06
CA SER A 86 8.10 19.12 1.88
C SER A 86 8.79 19.98 0.84
N ILE A 87 10.09 19.80 0.69
CA ILE A 87 10.97 20.61 -0.16
C ILE A 87 11.82 19.64 -0.98
N GLU A 88 12.00 19.94 -2.27
CA GLU A 88 12.96 19.24 -3.13
C GLU A 88 13.94 20.26 -3.72
N GLN A 89 15.22 20.10 -3.42
CA GLN A 89 16.31 20.98 -3.86
C GLN A 89 17.45 20.17 -4.45
N HIS A 90 17.75 20.37 -5.73
CA HIS A 90 18.85 19.71 -6.43
C HIS A 90 19.29 20.51 -7.67
N THR A 91 20.41 20.12 -8.25
CA THR A 91 20.84 20.56 -9.59
C THR A 91 20.89 19.36 -10.52
N THR A 92 20.24 19.47 -11.65
CA THR A 92 20.33 18.48 -12.74
C THR A 92 21.45 18.90 -13.71
N LEU A 93 22.35 17.99 -14.04
CA LEU A 93 23.57 18.26 -14.79
C LEU A 93 23.65 17.41 -16.07
N ALA A 94 23.93 18.03 -17.19
CA ALA A 94 24.17 17.36 -18.49
C ALA A 94 25.65 17.39 -18.91
N THR A 95 26.47 18.32 -18.40
CA THR A 95 27.89 18.44 -18.76
C THR A 95 28.80 18.61 -17.54
N PHE A 96 30.09 18.35 -17.70
CA PHE A 96 31.10 18.43 -16.65
C PHE A 96 32.39 19.14 -17.13
N PRO A 97 33.20 19.69 -16.19
CA PRO A 97 32.98 19.73 -14.75
C PRO A 97 31.84 20.67 -14.33
N ALA A 98 31.09 20.27 -13.28
CA ALA A 98 30.17 21.17 -12.60
C ALA A 98 30.86 21.77 -11.38
N THR A 99 30.60 23.05 -11.07
CA THR A 99 31.32 23.79 -10.04
C THR A 99 30.40 24.52 -9.07
N ALA A 100 30.88 24.71 -7.83
CA ALA A 100 30.31 25.59 -6.83
C ALA A 100 31.42 26.33 -6.06
N ARG A 101 31.06 27.45 -5.43
CA ARG A 101 31.96 28.17 -4.50
C ARG A 101 31.57 27.80 -3.08
N LEU A 102 32.52 27.23 -2.31
CA LEU A 102 32.29 26.71 -0.96
C LEU A 102 33.22 27.40 0.04
N GLU A 103 32.66 27.73 1.20
CA GLU A 103 33.45 28.12 2.37
C GLU A 103 34.08 26.89 3.04
N PRO A 104 35.14 27.05 3.85
CA PRO A 104 35.64 25.93 4.68
C PRO A 104 34.52 25.38 5.59
N GLY A 105 34.29 24.07 5.50
CA GLY A 105 33.19 23.42 6.23
C GLY A 105 32.96 21.97 5.82
N GLU A 106 31.97 21.34 6.42
CA GLU A 106 31.51 19.97 6.10
C GLU A 106 30.35 20.03 5.14
N TYR A 107 30.35 19.11 4.17
CA TYR A 107 29.37 19.04 3.10
C TYR A 107 28.95 17.60 2.86
N ARG A 108 27.77 17.43 2.30
CA ARG A 108 27.29 16.12 1.82
C ARG A 108 26.92 16.22 0.34
N LEU A 109 27.46 15.27 -0.42
CA LEU A 109 27.21 15.14 -1.86
C LEU A 109 26.39 13.88 -2.11
N ARG A 110 25.20 14.03 -2.71
CA ARG A 110 24.40 12.92 -3.19
C ARG A 110 24.24 13.06 -4.70
N VAL A 111 24.52 11.97 -5.44
CA VAL A 111 24.42 11.90 -6.90
C VAL A 111 23.54 10.73 -7.28
N SER A 112 22.60 10.94 -8.19
CA SER A 112 21.68 9.91 -8.67
C SER A 112 21.41 10.07 -10.19
N ARG A 113 20.98 8.99 -10.83
CA ARG A 113 20.60 8.97 -12.24
C ARG A 113 19.45 7.98 -12.44
N GLY A 114 18.21 8.49 -12.36
CA GLY A 114 17.02 7.66 -12.51
C GLY A 114 16.96 6.43 -11.59
N GLN A 115 16.16 5.44 -11.98
CA GLN A 115 15.87 4.25 -11.15
C GLN A 115 16.80 3.05 -11.47
N ALA A 116 17.47 3.05 -12.60
CA ALA A 116 18.31 1.94 -13.08
C ALA A 116 19.77 2.01 -12.58
N TRP A 117 20.11 3.07 -11.82
CA TRP A 117 21.45 3.37 -11.35
C TRP A 117 21.50 3.43 -9.82
N LEU A 118 22.60 2.95 -9.25
CA LEU A 118 22.85 3.05 -7.82
C LEU A 118 23.19 4.50 -7.46
N ALA A 119 22.51 5.04 -6.46
CA ALA A 119 22.81 6.39 -5.97
C ALA A 119 24.13 6.39 -5.17
N HIS A 120 24.91 7.46 -5.33
CA HIS A 120 26.11 7.72 -4.57
C HIS A 120 25.81 8.77 -3.50
N ASP A 121 26.29 8.55 -2.27
CA ASP A 121 26.10 9.46 -1.15
C ASP A 121 27.37 9.48 -0.28
N GLN A 122 28.03 10.65 -0.18
CA GLN A 122 29.24 10.77 0.62
C GLN A 122 29.36 12.14 1.31
N PRO A 123 29.86 12.22 2.55
CA PRO A 123 30.31 13.45 3.17
C PRO A 123 31.71 13.82 2.64
N PHE A 124 32.03 15.12 2.62
CA PHE A 124 33.38 15.64 2.38
C PHE A 124 33.61 16.94 3.12
N THR A 125 34.88 17.35 3.27
CA THR A 125 35.26 18.56 3.99
C THR A 125 36.08 19.47 3.10
N VAL A 126 35.71 20.76 3.05
CA VAL A 126 36.56 21.84 2.48
C VAL A 126 37.35 22.49 3.61
N ILE A 127 38.66 22.52 3.49
CA ILE A 127 39.53 23.14 4.52
C ILE A 127 40.06 24.49 4.04
N ASN A 128 41.08 24.50 3.20
CA ASN A 128 41.75 25.70 2.69
C ASN A 128 42.21 25.52 1.23
N THR A 129 41.66 24.60 0.49
CA THR A 129 42.05 24.30 -0.89
C THR A 129 40.82 23.97 -1.73
N ASP A 130 40.95 24.13 -3.02
CA ASP A 130 39.95 23.66 -3.98
C ASP A 130 39.80 22.14 -3.85
N VAL A 131 38.55 21.65 -4.09
CA VAL A 131 38.18 20.23 -3.98
C VAL A 131 37.71 19.75 -5.34
N GLU A 132 38.29 18.66 -5.82
CA GLU A 132 37.90 17.97 -7.03
C GLU A 132 37.40 16.58 -6.68
N LEU A 133 36.16 16.25 -7.06
CA LEU A 133 35.57 14.94 -6.87
C LEU A 133 35.19 14.30 -8.20
N THR A 134 35.50 13.03 -8.34
CA THR A 134 35.00 12.18 -9.43
C THR A 134 34.11 11.09 -8.82
N VAL A 135 32.82 11.12 -9.13
CA VAL A 135 31.85 10.11 -8.71
C VAL A 135 31.65 9.10 -9.84
N ARG A 136 31.66 7.81 -9.46
CA ARG A 136 31.35 6.71 -10.36
C ARG A 136 29.94 6.22 -10.04
N LEU A 137 29.06 6.22 -11.05
CA LEU A 137 27.73 5.64 -10.94
C LEU A 137 27.71 4.28 -11.62
N THR A 138 27.07 3.32 -10.98
CA THR A 138 26.93 1.96 -11.52
C THR A 138 25.48 1.73 -11.95
N GLN A 139 25.31 1.33 -13.20
CA GLN A 139 24.02 0.87 -13.72
C GLN A 139 23.83 -0.60 -13.37
N PHE A 140 22.86 -0.91 -12.50
CA PHE A 140 22.61 -2.29 -12.06
C PHE A 140 21.57 -3.02 -12.92
N VAL A 141 20.82 -2.29 -13.75
CA VAL A 141 19.92 -2.83 -14.77
C VAL A 141 19.88 -1.91 -16.00
N ASP A 142 19.82 -2.49 -17.17
CA ASP A 142 19.65 -1.75 -18.45
C ASP A 142 18.30 -2.10 -19.07
N PRO A 143 17.22 -1.30 -18.78
CA PRO A 143 15.90 -1.51 -19.35
C PRO A 143 15.88 -1.38 -20.88
N VAL A 144 16.65 -0.45 -21.46
CA VAL A 144 16.68 -0.16 -22.88
C VAL A 144 17.17 -1.37 -23.69
N SER A 145 18.23 -2.04 -23.22
CA SER A 145 18.72 -3.27 -23.86
C SER A 145 17.72 -4.43 -23.85
N ARG A 146 16.72 -4.33 -22.97
CA ARG A 146 15.62 -5.30 -22.82
C ARG A 146 14.34 -4.86 -23.53
N GLY A 147 14.37 -3.77 -24.30
CA GLY A 147 13.22 -3.22 -25.03
C GLY A 147 12.22 -2.44 -24.15
N TRP A 148 12.58 -2.08 -22.91
CA TRP A 148 11.72 -1.29 -22.00
C TRP A 148 12.18 0.16 -21.95
N TYR A 149 11.24 1.08 -22.19
CA TYR A 149 11.51 2.51 -22.24
C TYR A 149 10.62 3.25 -21.25
N SER A 150 11.24 4.08 -20.40
CA SER A 150 10.55 4.79 -19.33
C SER A 150 9.90 6.08 -19.81
N GLY A 151 8.82 6.52 -19.15
CA GLY A 151 8.21 7.82 -19.37
C GLY A 151 7.56 8.39 -18.11
N ASP A 152 7.39 9.72 -18.13
CA ASP A 152 6.67 10.51 -17.13
C ASP A 152 5.54 11.26 -17.84
N THR A 153 4.28 10.97 -17.49
CA THR A 153 3.09 11.50 -18.18
C THR A 153 2.60 12.81 -17.59
N HIS A 154 3.23 13.32 -16.49
CA HIS A 154 2.75 14.48 -15.76
C HIS A 154 3.90 15.39 -15.33
N LEU A 155 4.32 16.27 -16.23
CA LEU A 155 5.42 17.20 -16.03
C LEU A 155 4.98 18.65 -16.26
N HIS A 156 5.48 19.58 -15.42
CA HIS A 156 5.24 21.02 -15.52
C HIS A 156 6.53 21.83 -15.69
N ARG A 157 7.57 21.21 -16.21
CA ARG A 157 8.83 21.88 -16.53
C ARG A 157 8.79 22.50 -17.90
N THR A 158 9.62 23.51 -18.10
CA THR A 158 9.81 24.09 -19.43
C THR A 158 10.50 23.09 -20.37
N ILE A 159 10.22 23.19 -21.66
CA ILE A 159 10.81 22.31 -22.68
C ILE A 159 12.35 22.43 -22.71
N ASP A 160 12.89 23.62 -22.47
CA ASP A 160 14.32 23.83 -22.44
C ASP A 160 15.00 23.11 -21.26
N GLU A 161 14.40 23.17 -20.06
CA GLU A 161 14.87 22.40 -18.91
C GLU A 161 14.79 20.89 -19.15
N LEU A 162 13.71 20.43 -19.75
CA LEU A 162 13.47 19.01 -19.97
C LEU A 162 14.55 18.34 -20.81
N ARG A 163 15.21 19.05 -21.71
CA ARG A 163 16.35 18.49 -22.49
C ARG A 163 17.48 17.98 -21.60
N THR A 164 17.78 18.69 -20.53
CA THR A 164 18.79 18.29 -19.54
C THR A 164 18.22 17.29 -18.53
N VAL A 165 16.99 17.54 -18.09
CA VAL A 165 16.35 16.74 -17.02
C VAL A 165 16.14 15.29 -17.44
N ILE A 166 15.60 15.02 -18.64
CA ILE A 166 15.33 13.65 -19.08
C ILE A 166 16.62 12.82 -19.26
N GLN A 167 17.71 13.43 -19.70
CA GLN A 167 19.00 12.76 -19.80
C GLN A 167 19.57 12.43 -18.42
N ALA A 168 19.46 13.38 -17.46
CA ALA A 168 20.00 13.19 -16.12
C ALA A 168 19.17 12.22 -15.27
N GLU A 169 17.88 12.11 -15.52
CA GLU A 169 16.99 11.13 -14.87
C GLU A 169 16.88 9.80 -15.62
N ASP A 170 17.59 9.66 -16.76
CA ASP A 170 17.52 8.48 -17.63
C ASP A 170 16.05 8.14 -17.96
N LEU A 171 15.31 9.17 -18.42
CA LEU A 171 13.88 9.14 -18.69
C LEU A 171 13.66 9.24 -20.21
N ASN A 172 13.21 8.16 -20.85
CA ASN A 172 13.16 8.07 -22.30
C ASN A 172 12.10 8.97 -22.94
N VAL A 173 10.92 9.12 -22.31
CA VAL A 173 9.80 9.91 -22.84
C VAL A 173 9.31 10.91 -21.79
N ALA A 174 9.22 12.19 -22.16
CA ALA A 174 8.60 13.21 -21.37
C ALA A 174 7.36 13.78 -22.06
N LEU A 175 6.26 13.86 -21.31
CA LEU A 175 4.99 14.44 -21.76
C LEU A 175 4.63 15.65 -20.87
N PRO A 176 5.22 16.83 -21.12
CA PRO A 176 4.90 18.02 -20.34
C PRO A 176 3.47 18.49 -20.62
N LEU A 177 2.75 18.86 -19.54
CA LEU A 177 1.43 19.45 -19.57
C LEU A 177 1.57 20.97 -19.86
N THR A 178 1.75 21.30 -21.12
CA THR A 178 2.05 22.67 -21.59
C THR A 178 0.81 23.54 -21.76
N TYR A 179 -0.36 22.96 -21.72
CA TYR A 179 -1.65 23.66 -21.66
C TYR A 179 -2.36 23.27 -20.35
N TRP A 180 -3.03 24.25 -19.75
CA TRP A 180 -3.68 24.07 -18.47
C TRP A 180 -4.93 24.94 -18.33
N VAL A 181 -5.93 24.42 -17.59
CA VAL A 181 -7.14 25.15 -17.20
C VAL A 181 -7.64 24.68 -15.84
N THR A 182 -8.02 25.64 -14.97
CA THR A 182 -8.53 25.36 -13.61
C THR A 182 -9.97 25.81 -13.40
N GLN A 183 -10.55 26.48 -14.38
CA GLN A 183 -11.92 27.01 -14.32
C GLN A 183 -12.76 26.41 -15.43
N SER A 184 -13.98 26.00 -15.09
CA SER A 184 -14.96 25.51 -16.05
C SER A 184 -15.29 26.53 -17.14
N ALA A 185 -15.80 26.07 -18.27
CA ALA A 185 -16.21 26.88 -19.41
C ALA A 185 -15.13 27.83 -19.96
N THR A 186 -13.86 27.56 -19.63
CA THR A 186 -12.69 28.27 -20.15
C THR A 186 -11.85 27.28 -20.95
N PRO A 187 -11.36 27.62 -22.15
CA PRO A 187 -10.45 26.74 -22.88
C PRO A 187 -9.05 26.75 -22.24
N PRO A 188 -8.30 25.64 -22.37
CA PRO A 188 -6.92 25.58 -21.89
C PRO A 188 -6.05 26.66 -22.54
N ALA A 189 -5.13 27.24 -21.78
CA ALA A 189 -4.17 28.21 -22.25
C ALA A 189 -2.73 27.68 -22.09
N SER A 190 -1.85 28.01 -23.04
CA SER A 190 -0.42 27.78 -22.89
C SER A 190 0.18 28.86 -22.00
N GLY A 191 1.37 28.62 -21.45
CA GLY A 191 2.07 29.55 -20.59
C GLY A 191 1.80 29.37 -19.10
N ASP A 192 0.77 28.61 -18.74
CA ASP A 192 0.54 28.23 -17.35
C ASP A 192 1.56 27.20 -16.86
N LYS A 193 1.74 27.10 -15.53
CA LYS A 193 2.65 26.15 -14.91
C LYS A 193 4.03 26.08 -15.58
N ASN A 194 4.69 27.24 -15.73
CA ASN A 194 6.05 27.42 -16.27
C ASN A 194 6.21 27.32 -17.80
N GLN A 195 5.15 27.45 -18.57
CA GLN A 195 5.24 27.55 -20.02
C GLN A 195 5.03 29.02 -20.47
N GLU A 196 5.95 29.57 -21.24
CA GLU A 196 5.91 30.99 -21.68
C GLU A 196 5.52 31.17 -23.15
N SER A 197 5.52 30.08 -23.93
CA SER A 197 5.26 30.13 -25.38
C SER A 197 4.43 28.97 -25.86
N ILE A 198 3.83 29.09 -27.03
CA ILE A 198 3.14 27.97 -27.69
C ILE A 198 4.19 26.90 -28.06
N PRO A 199 4.10 25.68 -27.53
CA PRO A 199 5.07 24.62 -27.80
C PRO A 199 4.97 24.16 -29.28
N PRO A 200 6.06 23.65 -29.87
CA PRO A 200 6.02 23.10 -31.24
C PRO A 200 5.10 21.86 -31.33
N ALA A 201 4.57 21.59 -32.51
CA ALA A 201 3.76 20.38 -32.78
C ALA A 201 4.60 19.22 -33.32
N GLU A 202 5.86 19.18 -32.97
CA GLU A 202 6.86 18.23 -33.49
C GLU A 202 7.56 17.52 -32.32
N LEU A 203 7.90 16.25 -32.53
CA LEU A 203 8.71 15.49 -31.58
C LEU A 203 10.09 16.14 -31.43
N ILE A 204 10.53 16.34 -30.20
CA ILE A 204 11.86 16.83 -29.88
C ILE A 204 12.72 15.61 -29.53
N GLU A 205 13.60 15.24 -30.43
CA GLU A 205 14.62 14.22 -30.19
C GLU A 205 15.81 14.86 -29.46
N VAL A 206 16.07 14.42 -28.23
CA VAL A 206 17.23 14.87 -27.46
C VAL A 206 18.43 13.97 -27.79
N ASP A 207 18.19 12.68 -27.88
CA ASP A 207 19.08 11.66 -28.39
C ASP A 207 18.26 10.46 -28.91
N PRO A 208 18.88 9.36 -29.43
CA PRO A 208 18.15 8.26 -30.03
C PRO A 208 17.14 7.53 -29.11
N THR A 209 17.25 7.71 -27.80
CA THR A 209 16.41 7.05 -26.80
C THR A 209 15.67 8.00 -25.87
N HIS A 210 15.92 9.32 -25.98
CA HIS A 210 15.31 10.35 -25.13
C HIS A 210 14.56 11.36 -25.99
N VAL A 211 13.25 11.47 -25.79
CA VAL A 211 12.36 12.33 -26.58
C VAL A 211 11.38 13.10 -25.70
N ILE A 212 10.93 14.25 -26.19
CA ILE A 212 9.91 15.09 -25.57
C ILE A 212 8.80 15.28 -26.58
N TRP A 213 7.56 14.93 -26.22
CA TRP A 213 6.41 15.39 -26.98
C TRP A 213 5.85 16.63 -26.31
N PRO A 214 5.93 17.81 -26.93
CA PRO A 214 5.79 19.08 -26.23
C PRO A 214 4.34 19.52 -26.00
N ARG A 215 3.34 18.80 -26.47
CA ARG A 215 1.92 19.20 -26.36
C ARG A 215 1.09 18.17 -25.61
N SER A 216 0.73 18.51 -24.38
CA SER A 216 -0.29 17.84 -23.61
C SER A 216 -1.09 18.86 -22.80
N THR A 217 -2.33 18.55 -22.46
CA THR A 217 -3.26 19.45 -21.78
C THR A 217 -3.72 18.86 -20.46
N GLU A 218 -3.75 19.69 -19.41
CA GLU A 218 -4.37 19.38 -18.14
C GLU A 218 -5.66 20.17 -17.95
N TYR A 219 -6.74 19.45 -17.80
CA TYR A 219 -8.03 19.97 -17.34
C TYR A 219 -8.19 19.69 -15.85
N GLU A 220 -7.70 20.59 -15.00
CA GLU A 220 -7.72 20.47 -13.53
C GLU A 220 -8.77 21.45 -12.97
N ILE A 221 -10.03 21.04 -12.90
CA ILE A 221 -11.12 21.94 -12.61
C ILE A 221 -11.37 22.05 -11.11
N PHE A 222 -11.08 23.23 -10.55
CA PHE A 222 -11.33 23.59 -9.17
C PHE A 222 -12.50 24.55 -8.96
N THR A 223 -12.95 25.23 -10.02
CA THR A 223 -13.96 26.27 -9.94
C THR A 223 -14.95 26.12 -11.08
N VAL A 224 -16.24 26.10 -10.76
CA VAL A 224 -17.34 26.08 -11.72
C VAL A 224 -18.09 27.39 -11.59
N GLY A 225 -18.08 28.22 -12.64
CA GLY A 225 -18.52 29.60 -12.57
C GLY A 225 -17.74 30.37 -11.51
N ASP A 226 -18.44 30.96 -10.53
CA ASP A 226 -17.83 31.67 -9.39
C ASP A 226 -17.73 30.76 -8.13
N THR A 227 -18.07 29.48 -8.24
CA THR A 227 -18.16 28.57 -7.09
C THR A 227 -16.91 27.67 -7.02
N ARG A 228 -16.23 27.64 -5.87
CA ARG A 228 -15.20 26.62 -5.60
C ARG A 228 -15.87 25.25 -5.57
N HIS A 229 -15.64 24.45 -6.59
CA HIS A 229 -16.24 23.12 -6.77
C HIS A 229 -15.23 22.21 -7.49
N THR A 230 -14.40 21.54 -6.72
CA THR A 230 -13.36 20.67 -7.28
C THR A 230 -13.98 19.45 -7.96
N LEU A 231 -13.64 19.26 -9.22
CA LEU A 231 -14.08 18.14 -10.05
C LEU A 231 -12.94 17.11 -10.23
N GLY A 232 -11.68 17.56 -10.23
CA GLY A 232 -10.51 16.73 -10.43
C GLY A 232 -9.73 17.11 -11.68
N ALA A 233 -8.84 16.21 -12.14
CA ALA A 233 -8.04 16.44 -13.33
C ALA A 233 -8.14 15.29 -14.33
N LEU A 234 -8.13 15.66 -15.62
CA LEU A 234 -7.96 14.79 -16.77
C LEU A 234 -6.86 15.36 -17.66
N PHE A 235 -5.93 14.51 -18.07
CA PHE A 235 -4.91 14.89 -19.04
C PHE A 235 -5.28 14.38 -20.44
N VAL A 236 -4.98 15.19 -21.45
CA VAL A 236 -4.99 14.78 -22.85
C VAL A 236 -3.53 14.82 -23.31
N LEU A 237 -2.93 13.63 -23.40
CA LEU A 237 -1.51 13.46 -23.66
C LEU A 237 -1.24 13.29 -25.16
N GLY A 238 -0.23 14.00 -25.66
CA GLY A 238 0.28 13.75 -27.02
C GLY A 238 -0.58 14.27 -28.17
N HIS A 239 -1.45 15.28 -27.95
CA HIS A 239 -2.22 15.93 -29.04
C HIS A 239 -1.32 16.83 -29.91
N ARG A 240 -1.78 17.16 -31.13
CA ARG A 240 -1.06 18.00 -32.06
C ARG A 240 -1.58 19.43 -32.07
N GLU A 241 -2.89 19.62 -32.10
CA GLU A 241 -3.49 20.94 -32.13
C GLU A 241 -3.91 21.39 -30.73
N PRO A 242 -3.80 22.69 -30.39
CA PRO A 242 -4.28 23.22 -29.13
C PRO A 242 -5.79 22.98 -28.97
N LEU A 243 -6.18 22.36 -27.87
CA LEU A 243 -7.57 22.06 -27.58
C LEU A 243 -8.35 23.33 -27.23
N GLN A 244 -9.58 23.43 -27.75
CA GLN A 244 -10.47 24.58 -27.54
C GLN A 244 -11.73 24.20 -26.74
N GLN A 245 -11.90 22.92 -26.46
CA GLN A 245 -13.06 22.39 -25.75
C GLN A 245 -13.00 22.82 -24.28
N THR A 246 -14.13 23.29 -23.79
CA THR A 246 -14.31 23.63 -22.37
C THR A 246 -15.03 22.49 -21.65
N VAL A 247 -14.73 22.34 -20.37
CA VAL A 247 -15.32 21.27 -19.54
C VAL A 247 -15.87 21.83 -18.22
N PRO A 248 -16.84 21.16 -17.54
CA PRO A 248 -17.75 20.18 -18.08
C PRO A 248 -18.78 20.81 -19.05
N PRO A 249 -19.48 20.07 -19.93
CA PRO A 249 -19.48 18.62 -20.07
C PRO A 249 -18.19 18.07 -20.72
N TRP A 250 -17.93 16.74 -20.53
CA TRP A 250 -16.73 16.06 -21.02
C TRP A 250 -16.88 15.45 -22.40
N THR A 251 -18.10 15.02 -22.75
CA THR A 251 -18.38 14.32 -24.02
C THR A 251 -17.88 15.06 -25.25
N PRO A 252 -18.05 16.40 -25.38
CA PRO A 252 -17.53 17.14 -26.53
C PRO A 252 -16.00 17.08 -26.67
N LEU A 253 -15.28 17.11 -25.54
CA LEU A 253 -13.82 16.94 -25.52
C LEU A 253 -13.42 15.52 -25.93
N ILE A 254 -14.06 14.52 -25.36
CA ILE A 254 -13.78 13.10 -25.62
C ILE A 254 -14.00 12.77 -27.08
N GLU A 255 -15.12 13.19 -27.66
CA GLU A 255 -15.44 13.00 -29.07
C GLU A 255 -14.46 13.72 -29.99
N HIS A 256 -14.11 14.97 -29.68
CA HIS A 256 -13.13 15.72 -30.42
C HIS A 256 -11.77 15.02 -30.45
N VAL A 257 -11.25 14.65 -29.31
CA VAL A 257 -9.94 13.98 -29.19
C VAL A 257 -9.95 12.66 -29.93
N ARG A 258 -10.98 11.83 -29.77
CA ARG A 258 -11.10 10.55 -30.48
C ARG A 258 -11.14 10.68 -32.00
N THR A 259 -11.70 11.78 -32.50
CA THR A 259 -11.90 12.00 -33.94
C THR A 259 -10.72 12.75 -34.57
N ALA A 260 -10.28 13.87 -33.95
CA ALA A 260 -9.27 14.76 -34.51
C ALA A 260 -7.84 14.41 -34.05
N GLU A 261 -7.68 13.79 -32.85
CA GLU A 261 -6.39 13.49 -32.22
C GLU A 261 -6.29 11.99 -31.80
N PRO A 262 -6.56 11.02 -32.71
CA PRO A 262 -6.70 9.60 -32.36
C PRO A 262 -5.42 8.98 -31.77
N GLN A 263 -4.26 9.62 -31.97
CA GLN A 263 -2.99 9.25 -31.35
C GLN A 263 -2.94 9.62 -29.86
N ALA A 264 -3.64 10.69 -29.44
CA ALA A 264 -3.62 11.15 -28.06
C ALA A 264 -4.18 10.11 -27.08
N ALA A 265 -3.79 10.21 -25.84
CA ALA A 265 -4.29 9.38 -24.75
C ALA A 265 -4.99 10.26 -23.70
N PHE A 266 -6.07 9.75 -23.14
CA PHE A 266 -6.63 10.30 -21.90
C PHE A 266 -5.90 9.68 -20.71
N ASP A 267 -5.63 10.47 -19.66
CA ASP A 267 -5.04 9.99 -18.42
C ASP A 267 -5.78 10.62 -17.24
N THR A 268 -6.26 9.78 -16.34
CA THR A 268 -7.00 10.22 -15.15
C THR A 268 -6.02 10.39 -14.00
N ASP A 269 -5.95 11.57 -13.43
CA ASP A 269 -5.08 11.87 -12.29
C ASP A 269 -5.52 11.06 -11.02
N LYS A 270 -5.56 11.64 -9.89
CA LYS A 270 -5.78 10.99 -8.57
C LYS A 270 -7.14 10.29 -8.43
N LEU A 271 -7.11 9.06 -7.97
CA LEU A 271 -8.30 8.20 -7.84
C LEU A 271 -9.25 8.57 -6.68
N ASP A 272 -8.87 9.49 -5.80
CA ASP A 272 -9.73 10.05 -4.75
C ASP A 272 -10.59 11.22 -5.21
N TRP A 273 -10.34 11.77 -6.40
CA TRP A 273 -11.10 12.88 -6.96
C TRP A 273 -12.39 12.43 -7.67
N PRO A 274 -13.43 13.30 -7.77
CA PRO A 274 -14.70 12.95 -8.39
C PRO A 274 -14.58 12.38 -9.81
N PHE A 275 -13.67 12.92 -10.63
CA PHE A 275 -13.47 12.45 -11.99
C PHE A 275 -12.99 11.01 -12.11
N ALA A 276 -12.33 10.49 -11.08
CA ALA A 276 -11.86 9.10 -11.09
C ALA A 276 -12.98 8.06 -11.25
N MET A 277 -14.21 8.39 -10.90
CA MET A 277 -15.36 7.52 -11.11
C MET A 277 -16.16 7.86 -12.36
N LEU A 278 -16.25 9.15 -12.68
CA LEU A 278 -16.95 9.62 -13.85
C LEU A 278 -16.25 9.22 -15.17
N LEU A 279 -14.97 9.59 -15.29
CA LEU A 279 -14.22 9.49 -16.54
C LEU A 279 -14.04 8.04 -17.04
N PRO A 280 -13.69 7.04 -16.21
CA PRO A 280 -13.61 5.66 -16.70
C PRO A 280 -14.90 5.14 -17.31
N ALA A 281 -16.05 5.56 -16.80
CA ALA A 281 -17.36 5.14 -17.30
C ALA A 281 -17.71 5.80 -18.66
N ILE A 282 -17.39 7.08 -18.87
CA ILE A 282 -17.71 7.83 -20.10
C ILE A 282 -16.57 7.86 -21.13
N ALA A 283 -15.32 7.65 -20.69
CA ALA A 283 -14.12 7.61 -21.54
C ALA A 283 -13.38 6.24 -21.43
N PRO A 284 -14.01 5.12 -21.81
CA PRO A 284 -13.39 3.81 -21.71
C PRO A 284 -12.06 3.76 -22.46
N GLY A 285 -11.04 3.14 -21.85
CA GLY A 285 -9.66 3.06 -22.37
C GLY A 285 -8.77 4.24 -21.96
N ALA A 286 -9.20 5.09 -21.02
CA ALA A 286 -8.34 6.08 -20.41
C ALA A 286 -7.25 5.40 -19.56
N LEU A 287 -6.08 6.03 -19.50
CA LEU A 287 -5.02 5.67 -18.55
C LEU A 287 -5.44 6.08 -17.14
N VAL A 288 -4.76 5.51 -16.15
CA VAL A 288 -4.91 5.88 -14.74
C VAL A 288 -3.53 6.14 -14.15
N GLU A 289 -3.29 7.33 -13.62
CA GLU A 289 -2.03 7.69 -12.98
C GLU A 289 -1.89 6.97 -11.63
N LEU A 290 -1.38 5.75 -11.69
CA LEU A 290 -1.26 4.88 -10.51
C LEU A 290 -0.09 5.26 -9.61
N ALA A 291 1.03 5.72 -10.21
CA ALA A 291 2.17 6.25 -9.49
C ALA A 291 2.21 7.78 -9.65
N ASN A 292 1.66 8.53 -8.70
CA ASN A 292 1.52 9.97 -8.76
C ASN A 292 2.48 10.71 -7.79
N ASN A 293 2.48 12.03 -7.86
CA ASN A 293 3.33 12.93 -7.07
C ASN A 293 3.16 12.77 -5.55
N HIS A 294 2.04 12.23 -5.06
CA HIS A 294 1.79 12.03 -3.64
C HIS A 294 2.66 10.92 -3.01
N LEU A 295 3.39 10.15 -3.82
CA LEU A 295 4.31 9.10 -3.35
C LEU A 295 5.73 9.63 -3.04
N TRP A 296 6.00 10.92 -3.24
CA TRP A 296 7.29 11.53 -2.90
C TRP A 296 7.18 12.42 -1.67
N GLU A 297 7.80 12.05 -0.58
CA GLU A 297 8.04 12.83 0.67
C GLU A 297 6.96 13.89 1.05
N THR A 298 5.72 13.72 0.58
CA THR A 298 4.64 14.67 0.80
C THR A 298 3.66 14.13 1.83
N ASP A 299 3.70 14.66 3.05
CA ASP A 299 2.78 14.26 4.12
C ASP A 299 1.32 14.66 3.86
N PHE A 300 1.08 15.67 3.01
CA PHE A 300 -0.27 16.20 2.87
C PHE A 300 -1.22 15.22 2.17
N ALA A 301 -0.73 14.42 1.25
CA ALA A 301 -1.50 13.41 0.54
C ALA A 301 -2.10 12.39 1.50
N PHE A 302 -1.34 11.98 2.49
CA PHE A 302 -1.79 11.06 3.53
C PHE A 302 -2.86 11.66 4.45
N ARG A 303 -3.00 12.99 4.49
CA ARG A 303 -4.04 13.71 5.22
C ARG A 303 -5.34 13.88 4.42
N GLN A 304 -5.28 13.80 3.10
CA GLN A 304 -6.45 13.83 2.21
C GLN A 304 -7.20 12.51 2.18
N TRP A 305 -6.62 11.48 2.73
CA TRP A 305 -7.22 10.16 2.79
C TRP A 305 -8.61 10.23 3.41
N ASN A 306 -9.63 9.70 2.70
CA ASN A 306 -11.00 9.71 3.17
C ASN A 306 -11.18 8.74 4.34
N SER A 307 -11.33 9.27 5.56
CA SER A 307 -11.58 8.47 6.77
C SER A 307 -12.92 7.73 6.74
N GLU A 308 -13.82 8.10 5.83
CA GLU A 308 -15.12 7.46 5.62
C GLU A 308 -15.07 6.37 4.54
N ALA A 309 -13.90 6.12 3.94
CA ALA A 309 -13.73 5.04 2.98
C ALA A 309 -14.21 3.69 3.56
N PRO A 310 -14.88 2.87 2.76
CA PRO A 310 -15.36 1.56 3.21
C PRO A 310 -14.20 0.65 3.63
N PRO A 311 -14.44 -0.40 4.42
CA PRO A 311 -13.38 -1.26 4.96
C PRO A 311 -12.42 -1.82 3.92
N PHE A 312 -12.89 -2.15 2.72
CA PHE A 312 -12.06 -2.71 1.64
C PHE A 312 -11.11 -1.67 0.98
N LEU A 313 -11.34 -0.37 1.21
CA LEU A 313 -10.46 0.72 0.76
C LEU A 313 -9.62 1.30 1.90
N ARG A 314 -9.91 0.92 3.15
CA ARG A 314 -9.10 1.40 4.27
C ARG A 314 -7.74 0.75 4.22
N PRO A 315 -6.67 1.56 4.24
CA PRO A 315 -5.34 0.98 4.28
C PRO A 315 -5.21 0.05 5.48
N PRO A 316 -4.62 -1.11 5.26
CA PRO A 316 -4.37 -2.05 6.34
C PRO A 316 -3.43 -1.49 7.42
N PHE A 317 -2.66 -0.45 7.14
CA PHE A 317 -1.55 0.03 7.95
C PHE A 317 -1.70 1.48 8.43
N GLY A 318 -2.85 1.97 8.77
CA GLY A 318 -2.81 3.29 9.33
C GLY A 318 -4.13 3.98 9.54
N GLY A 319 -4.24 4.60 10.68
CA GLY A 319 -5.19 5.64 10.95
C GLY A 319 -4.94 6.87 10.06
N LYS A 320 -5.53 8.02 10.39
CA LYS A 320 -5.48 9.30 9.66
C LYS A 320 -4.08 9.80 9.22
N SER A 321 -3.00 9.07 9.52
CA SER A 321 -1.60 9.40 9.21
C SER A 321 -0.78 8.19 8.74
N GLY A 322 -1.37 7.28 7.98
CA GLY A 322 -0.79 5.96 7.66
C GLY A 322 0.44 5.89 6.76
N GLY A 323 1.11 6.99 6.45
CA GLY A 323 2.35 7.00 5.65
C GLY A 323 2.14 6.68 4.15
N GLU A 324 3.24 6.56 3.40
CA GLU A 324 3.23 6.24 1.97
C GLU A 324 2.46 4.95 1.64
N ARG A 325 2.64 3.91 2.44
CA ARG A 325 2.00 2.62 2.23
C ARG A 325 0.48 2.72 2.26
N ALA A 326 -0.06 3.48 3.19
CA ALA A 326 -1.50 3.65 3.32
C ALA A 326 -2.11 4.38 2.09
N TRP A 327 -1.42 5.39 1.58
CA TRP A 327 -1.84 6.07 0.35
C TRP A 327 -1.81 5.12 -0.85
N LEU A 328 -0.73 4.35 -0.98
CA LEU A 328 -0.57 3.39 -2.06
C LEU A 328 -1.64 2.29 -2.01
N ASP A 329 -1.89 1.71 -0.83
CA ASP A 329 -2.92 0.68 -0.67
C ASP A 329 -4.32 1.21 -0.99
N TYR A 330 -4.64 2.46 -0.62
CA TYR A 330 -5.90 3.11 -1.01
C TYR A 330 -5.99 3.29 -2.53
N THR A 331 -4.95 3.82 -3.16
CA THR A 331 -4.89 4.04 -4.61
C THR A 331 -5.04 2.72 -5.37
N LEU A 332 -4.31 1.68 -4.96
CA LEU A 332 -4.43 0.34 -5.54
C LEU A 332 -5.84 -0.25 -5.32
N GLY A 333 -6.42 -0.08 -4.14
CA GLY A 333 -7.78 -0.54 -3.83
C GLY A 333 -8.85 0.10 -4.73
N MET A 334 -8.73 1.42 -4.97
CA MET A 334 -9.60 2.13 -5.92
C MET A 334 -9.40 1.65 -7.35
N TYR A 335 -8.15 1.52 -7.78
CA TYR A 335 -7.81 1.00 -9.10
C TYR A 335 -8.40 -0.40 -9.33
N TYR A 336 -8.22 -1.31 -8.39
CA TYR A 336 -8.77 -2.66 -8.45
C TYR A 336 -10.31 -2.67 -8.44
N THR A 337 -10.93 -1.74 -7.72
CA THR A 337 -12.39 -1.59 -7.73
C THR A 337 -12.91 -1.21 -9.12
N LEU A 338 -12.21 -0.32 -9.82
CA LEU A 338 -12.56 0.07 -11.20
C LEU A 338 -12.28 -1.06 -12.21
N LEU A 339 -11.19 -1.83 -12.04
CA LEU A 339 -10.93 -3.01 -12.86
C LEU A 339 -11.99 -4.11 -12.68
N ASP A 340 -12.51 -4.26 -11.46
CA ASP A 340 -13.59 -5.21 -11.15
C ASP A 340 -14.94 -4.81 -11.80
N CYS A 341 -15.06 -3.58 -12.30
CA CYS A 341 -16.17 -3.15 -13.15
C CYS A 341 -16.08 -3.65 -14.61
N GLY A 342 -15.00 -4.38 -14.95
CA GLY A 342 -14.71 -4.77 -16.33
C GLY A 342 -14.10 -3.67 -17.18
N LEU A 343 -13.67 -2.56 -16.55
CA LEU A 343 -13.00 -1.46 -17.24
C LEU A 343 -11.54 -1.84 -17.55
N ARG A 344 -11.09 -1.55 -18.76
CA ARG A 344 -9.70 -1.73 -19.18
C ARG A 344 -8.97 -0.41 -19.03
N LEU A 345 -8.19 -0.29 -17.96
CA LEU A 345 -7.53 0.93 -17.52
C LEU A 345 -6.02 0.68 -17.41
N PRO A 346 -5.23 0.91 -18.47
CA PRO A 346 -3.77 0.81 -18.38
C PRO A 346 -3.21 1.83 -17.37
N PRO A 347 -2.27 1.45 -16.51
CA PRO A 347 -1.69 2.37 -15.55
C PRO A 347 -0.63 3.26 -16.22
N SER A 348 -0.58 4.52 -15.80
CA SER A 348 0.43 5.53 -16.11
C SER A 348 1.16 5.98 -14.84
N ALA A 349 2.15 6.84 -15.01
CA ALA A 349 2.90 7.40 -13.89
C ALA A 349 3.34 8.84 -14.19
N GLY A 350 3.13 9.72 -13.20
CA GLY A 350 3.46 11.11 -13.30
C GLY A 350 3.96 11.73 -12.01
N THR A 351 4.79 12.76 -12.12
CA THR A 351 5.46 13.37 -10.98
C THR A 351 4.96 14.77 -10.63
N ALA A 352 4.25 15.43 -11.54
CA ALA A 352 3.95 16.86 -11.45
C ALA A 352 5.21 17.72 -11.17
N SER A 353 6.39 17.24 -11.60
CA SER A 353 7.66 17.92 -11.43
C SER A 353 7.64 19.29 -12.14
N GLY A 354 8.00 20.33 -11.42
CA GLY A 354 7.89 21.74 -11.85
C GLY A 354 6.93 22.53 -10.97
N VAL A 355 5.88 21.91 -10.42
CA VAL A 355 4.95 22.54 -9.47
C VAL A 355 4.91 21.84 -8.12
N HIS A 356 5.31 20.58 -8.06
CA HIS A 356 5.44 19.84 -6.80
C HIS A 356 6.91 19.50 -6.51
N PRO A 357 7.30 19.36 -5.23
CA PRO A 357 8.67 19.02 -4.83
C PRO A 357 8.99 17.55 -5.11
N VAL A 358 8.89 17.16 -6.38
CA VAL A 358 9.09 15.77 -6.85
C VAL A 358 10.08 15.78 -8.00
N PRO A 359 11.16 14.98 -7.96
CA PRO A 359 12.04 14.80 -9.10
C PRO A 359 11.33 14.21 -10.31
N ALA A 360 11.62 14.68 -11.52
CA ALA A 360 11.07 14.10 -12.74
C ALA A 360 11.40 12.60 -12.82
N GLY A 361 10.45 11.80 -13.25
CA GLY A 361 10.61 10.35 -13.38
C GLY A 361 10.80 9.59 -12.06
N PHE A 362 10.49 10.18 -10.89
CA PHE A 362 10.44 9.45 -9.62
C PHE A 362 9.41 8.33 -9.70
N GLY A 363 8.15 8.67 -10.03
CA GLY A 363 7.19 7.71 -10.55
C GLY A 363 7.32 7.67 -12.06
N ARG A 364 7.49 6.50 -12.67
CA ARG A 364 7.60 6.34 -14.11
C ARG A 364 6.90 5.10 -14.62
N VAL A 365 6.46 5.15 -15.86
CA VAL A 365 5.91 4.01 -16.56
C VAL A 365 6.95 3.47 -17.53
N TYR A 366 7.28 2.19 -17.43
CA TYR A 366 8.08 1.46 -18.42
C TYR A 366 7.15 0.82 -19.42
N VAL A 367 7.40 1.04 -20.72
CA VAL A 367 6.62 0.45 -21.82
C VAL A 367 7.51 -0.50 -22.62
N HIS A 368 7.02 -1.70 -22.89
CA HIS A 368 7.71 -2.69 -23.70
C HIS A 368 7.52 -2.40 -25.20
N CYS A 369 8.64 -2.18 -25.90
CA CYS A 369 8.71 -1.95 -27.33
C CYS A 369 9.61 -3.02 -27.98
N PRO A 370 9.13 -4.23 -28.20
CA PRO A 370 9.96 -5.36 -28.68
C PRO A 370 10.54 -5.13 -30.08
N ASP A 371 9.87 -4.32 -30.91
CA ASP A 371 10.31 -3.98 -32.28
C ASP A 371 11.23 -2.74 -32.32
N GLY A 372 11.76 -2.32 -31.16
CA GLY A 372 12.60 -1.14 -31.02
C GLY A 372 11.82 0.14 -30.70
N PHE A 373 12.55 1.17 -30.25
CA PHE A 373 11.99 2.42 -29.79
C PHE A 373 11.51 3.33 -30.92
N SER A 374 10.32 3.87 -30.80
CA SER A 374 9.88 5.17 -31.31
C SER A 374 8.79 5.71 -30.39
N TYR A 375 8.59 7.02 -30.40
CA TYR A 375 7.54 7.67 -29.61
C TYR A 375 6.15 7.07 -29.88
N GLU A 376 5.84 6.82 -31.15
CA GLU A 376 4.53 6.26 -31.55
C GLU A 376 4.33 4.84 -31.03
N ARG A 377 5.40 3.99 -31.08
CA ARG A 377 5.34 2.63 -30.51
C ARG A 377 5.22 2.66 -29.01
N TRP A 378 5.93 3.58 -28.37
CA TRP A 378 5.86 3.76 -26.93
C TRP A 378 4.45 4.19 -26.50
N LEU A 379 3.86 5.23 -27.12
CA LEU A 379 2.52 5.69 -26.80
C LEU A 379 1.46 4.63 -27.10
N ALA A 380 1.57 3.93 -28.22
CA ALA A 380 0.68 2.82 -28.55
C ALA A 380 0.81 1.65 -27.56
N GLY A 381 2.03 1.36 -27.10
CA GLY A 381 2.29 0.37 -26.05
C GLY A 381 1.68 0.75 -24.73
N LEU A 382 1.80 2.02 -24.32
CA LEU A 382 1.18 2.56 -23.11
C LEU A 382 -0.35 2.43 -23.18
N LYS A 383 -0.98 2.88 -24.27
CA LYS A 383 -2.43 2.75 -24.50
C LYS A 383 -2.90 1.30 -24.51
N ALA A 384 -2.08 0.37 -24.96
CA ALA A 384 -2.38 -1.06 -24.97
C ALA A 384 -2.11 -1.75 -23.62
N GLY A 385 -1.52 -1.06 -22.66
CA GLY A 385 -1.15 -1.63 -21.36
C GLY A 385 0.07 -2.56 -21.41
N ARG A 386 0.93 -2.48 -22.43
CA ARG A 386 2.23 -3.19 -22.39
C ARG A 386 3.22 -2.46 -21.50
N SER A 387 2.84 -2.33 -20.22
CA SER A 387 3.52 -1.41 -19.32
C SER A 387 3.61 -1.90 -17.89
N VAL A 388 4.55 -1.30 -17.17
CA VAL A 388 4.77 -1.46 -15.74
C VAL A 388 5.02 -0.09 -15.15
N VAL A 389 4.29 0.30 -14.10
CA VAL A 389 4.58 1.52 -13.33
C VAL A 389 5.55 1.19 -12.19
N SER A 390 6.48 2.10 -11.90
CA SER A 390 7.47 1.89 -10.84
C SER A 390 7.91 3.19 -10.18
N THR A 391 8.23 3.09 -8.89
CA THR A 391 8.94 4.11 -8.13
C THR A 391 10.35 3.67 -7.70
N GLY A 392 10.83 2.52 -8.22
CA GLY A 392 12.18 2.00 -7.91
C GLY A 392 12.46 0.63 -8.52
N PRO A 393 11.71 -0.43 -8.20
CA PRO A 393 11.93 -1.78 -8.74
C PRO A 393 11.78 -1.85 -10.26
N PHE A 394 12.66 -2.55 -10.93
CA PHE A 394 12.45 -2.95 -12.34
C PHE A 394 11.79 -4.33 -12.35
N LEU A 395 10.51 -4.35 -12.73
CA LEU A 395 9.68 -5.53 -12.79
C LEU A 395 9.33 -5.89 -14.22
N THR A 396 9.54 -7.13 -14.60
CA THR A 396 9.01 -7.69 -15.86
C THR A 396 8.24 -8.97 -15.56
N ALA A 397 7.13 -9.18 -16.25
CA ALA A 397 6.34 -10.38 -16.10
C ALA A 397 5.60 -10.75 -17.38
N THR A 398 5.34 -12.03 -17.56
CA THR A 398 4.47 -12.57 -18.64
C THR A 398 3.49 -13.57 -18.06
N VAL A 399 2.28 -13.59 -18.61
CA VAL A 399 1.29 -14.62 -18.36
C VAL A 399 1.09 -15.41 -19.64
N ASP A 400 1.34 -16.72 -19.58
CA ASP A 400 1.37 -17.62 -20.74
C ASP A 400 2.22 -17.05 -21.93
N GLY A 401 3.36 -16.45 -21.58
CA GLY A 401 4.27 -15.80 -22.52
C GLY A 401 3.80 -14.48 -23.14
N GLN A 402 2.64 -13.95 -22.73
CA GLN A 402 2.09 -12.68 -23.22
C GLN A 402 2.47 -11.52 -22.30
N ASP A 403 2.75 -10.35 -22.89
CA ASP A 403 2.99 -9.10 -22.17
C ASP A 403 1.73 -8.60 -21.43
N PRO A 404 1.86 -7.72 -20.42
CA PRO A 404 0.74 -7.00 -19.84
C PRO A 404 -0.15 -6.32 -20.89
N GLY A 405 -1.44 -6.12 -20.59
CA GLY A 405 -2.43 -5.59 -21.52
C GLY A 405 -3.04 -6.64 -22.46
N HIS A 406 -2.49 -7.86 -22.53
CA HIS A 406 -3.08 -8.93 -23.33
C HIS A 406 -4.44 -9.37 -22.79
N VAL A 407 -5.34 -9.78 -23.73
CA VAL A 407 -6.67 -10.29 -23.41
C VAL A 407 -6.72 -11.77 -23.77
N PHE A 408 -6.92 -12.60 -22.77
CA PHE A 408 -7.18 -14.02 -22.94
C PHE A 408 -8.67 -14.27 -23.12
N SER A 409 -9.08 -14.92 -24.21
CA SER A 409 -10.46 -15.41 -24.41
C SER A 409 -10.43 -16.93 -24.31
N LEU A 410 -10.95 -17.46 -23.23
CA LEU A 410 -10.77 -18.86 -22.83
C LEU A 410 -12.12 -19.56 -22.61
N PRO A 411 -12.30 -20.79 -23.10
CA PRO A 411 -13.49 -21.57 -22.74
C PRO A 411 -13.36 -22.06 -21.29
N ARG A 412 -14.50 -22.21 -20.60
CA ARG A 412 -14.54 -22.87 -19.31
C ARG A 412 -14.17 -24.35 -19.48
N PRO A 413 -13.33 -24.91 -18.65
CA PRO A 413 -13.01 -26.34 -18.71
C PRO A 413 -14.26 -27.22 -18.60
N ASP A 414 -14.38 -28.20 -19.49
CA ASP A 414 -15.50 -29.14 -19.47
C ASP A 414 -15.53 -29.96 -18.16
N THR A 415 -16.53 -29.71 -17.33
CA THR A 415 -16.77 -30.50 -16.12
C THR A 415 -17.52 -31.80 -16.44
N HIS A 416 -16.83 -32.80 -17.02
CA HIS A 416 -17.37 -34.15 -17.18
C HIS A 416 -17.18 -35.04 -15.91
N ALA A 417 -16.75 -34.47 -14.78
CA ALA A 417 -16.67 -35.18 -13.52
C ALA A 417 -17.94 -34.99 -12.70
N ALA A 418 -18.49 -36.09 -12.18
CA ALA A 418 -19.72 -36.15 -11.39
C ALA A 418 -19.64 -35.42 -10.03
N ASP A 419 -18.62 -34.65 -9.81
CA ASP A 419 -18.37 -33.87 -8.60
C ASP A 419 -18.49 -32.37 -8.91
N LYS A 420 -19.68 -31.83 -8.69
CA LYS A 420 -19.99 -30.38 -8.88
C LYS A 420 -19.33 -29.46 -7.84
N SER A 421 -18.47 -29.98 -6.97
CA SER A 421 -17.83 -29.23 -5.89
C SER A 421 -16.48 -28.59 -6.24
N SER A 422 -15.88 -28.91 -7.39
CA SER A 422 -14.66 -28.24 -7.88
C SER A 422 -14.89 -27.75 -9.31
N ALA A 423 -15.35 -26.53 -9.48
CA ALA A 423 -15.18 -25.82 -10.76
C ALA A 423 -13.68 -25.78 -11.05
N SER A 424 -13.21 -26.50 -12.11
CA SER A 424 -11.80 -26.52 -12.46
C SER A 424 -11.39 -25.10 -12.88
N ALA A 425 -10.49 -24.47 -12.11
CA ALA A 425 -9.91 -23.19 -12.45
C ALA A 425 -9.03 -23.35 -13.71
N ILE A 426 -9.03 -22.32 -14.55
CA ILE A 426 -8.10 -22.22 -15.67
C ILE A 426 -6.73 -21.85 -15.09
N GLU A 427 -5.71 -22.60 -15.41
CA GLU A 427 -4.35 -22.35 -14.95
C GLU A 427 -3.52 -21.68 -16.05
N LEU A 428 -2.98 -20.48 -15.74
CA LEU A 428 -2.13 -19.73 -16.65
C LEU A 428 -0.72 -19.61 -16.06
N PRO A 429 0.33 -20.09 -16.72
CA PRO A 429 1.69 -19.98 -16.21
C PRO A 429 2.14 -18.52 -16.18
N VAL A 430 2.81 -18.12 -15.10
CA VAL A 430 3.29 -16.75 -14.86
C VAL A 430 4.80 -16.80 -14.63
N ALA A 431 5.55 -16.06 -15.44
CA ALA A 431 6.98 -15.85 -15.26
C ALA A 431 7.22 -14.40 -14.83
N ILE A 432 8.04 -14.20 -13.79
CA ILE A 432 8.32 -12.89 -13.22
C ILE A 432 9.82 -12.74 -13.00
N GLU A 433 10.38 -11.59 -13.38
CA GLU A 433 11.72 -11.16 -13.01
C GLU A 433 11.64 -9.80 -12.31
N LEU A 434 12.31 -9.71 -11.18
CA LEU A 434 12.40 -8.52 -10.35
C LEU A 434 13.87 -8.17 -10.15
N ILE A 435 14.25 -6.92 -10.47
CA ILE A 435 15.57 -6.37 -10.21
C ILE A 435 15.43 -5.09 -9.40
N THR A 436 16.14 -4.99 -8.27
CA THR A 436 15.99 -3.91 -7.30
C THR A 436 17.34 -3.39 -6.82
N ALA A 437 17.40 -2.13 -6.42
CA ALA A 437 18.61 -1.55 -5.84
C ALA A 437 18.88 -2.04 -4.40
N THR A 438 17.83 -2.32 -3.63
CA THR A 438 17.89 -2.92 -2.29
C THR A 438 17.05 -4.20 -2.26
N PRO A 439 17.23 -5.10 -1.28
CA PRO A 439 16.44 -6.34 -1.23
C PRO A 439 14.94 -6.06 -1.25
N ALA A 440 14.23 -6.71 -2.14
CA ALA A 440 12.77 -6.66 -2.19
C ALA A 440 12.18 -7.41 -0.99
N VAL A 441 11.05 -6.92 -0.47
CA VAL A 441 10.37 -7.51 0.69
C VAL A 441 9.50 -8.68 0.27
N PHE A 442 8.65 -8.46 -0.73
CA PHE A 442 7.79 -9.47 -1.34
C PHE A 442 7.29 -9.02 -2.71
N ALA A 443 6.83 -9.98 -3.48
CA ALA A 443 6.01 -9.76 -4.68
C ALA A 443 4.70 -10.52 -4.55
N GLU A 444 3.68 -10.10 -5.27
CA GLU A 444 2.35 -10.69 -5.24
C GLU A 444 1.80 -10.87 -6.64
N LEU A 445 1.24 -12.04 -6.87
CA LEU A 445 0.34 -12.28 -7.99
C LEU A 445 -1.07 -11.92 -7.54
N ILE A 446 -1.71 -11.00 -8.25
CA ILE A 446 -3.05 -10.50 -7.97
C ILE A 446 -4.02 -11.10 -8.99
N VAL A 447 -5.10 -11.67 -8.53
CA VAL A 447 -6.20 -12.16 -9.38
C VAL A 447 -7.51 -11.51 -8.89
N ASN A 448 -8.20 -10.78 -9.76
CA ASN A 448 -9.47 -10.12 -9.44
C ASN A 448 -9.40 -9.30 -8.12
N GLY A 449 -8.35 -8.48 -7.99
CA GLY A 449 -8.14 -7.58 -6.85
C GLY A 449 -7.66 -8.23 -5.55
N ARG A 450 -7.37 -9.52 -5.57
CA ARG A 450 -6.90 -10.26 -4.38
C ARG A 450 -5.51 -10.84 -4.61
N PRO A 451 -4.60 -10.78 -3.64
CA PRO A 451 -3.36 -11.56 -3.68
C PRO A 451 -3.69 -13.06 -3.73
N ASP A 452 -3.37 -13.68 -4.87
CA ASP A 452 -3.54 -15.12 -5.08
C ASP A 452 -2.30 -15.90 -4.61
N VAL A 453 -1.11 -15.36 -4.91
CA VAL A 453 0.16 -15.94 -4.49
C VAL A 453 1.07 -14.85 -3.92
N LEU A 454 1.61 -15.09 -2.72
CA LEU A 454 2.69 -14.30 -2.13
C LEU A 454 4.04 -14.93 -2.50
N LEU A 455 4.87 -14.16 -3.19
CA LEU A 455 6.17 -14.59 -3.69
C LEU A 455 7.28 -14.01 -2.79
N ARG A 456 8.18 -14.86 -2.33
CA ARG A 456 9.34 -14.45 -1.52
C ARG A 456 10.55 -14.25 -2.43
N PRO A 457 11.10 -13.02 -2.51
CA PRO A 457 12.26 -12.75 -3.34
C PRO A 457 13.50 -13.48 -2.84
N ALA A 458 14.24 -14.09 -3.77
CA ALA A 458 15.53 -14.71 -3.47
C ALA A 458 16.62 -13.65 -3.19
N ASN A 459 16.45 -12.45 -3.74
CA ASN A 459 17.39 -11.33 -3.61
C ASN A 459 18.84 -11.74 -3.91
N GLU A 460 19.06 -12.41 -5.04
CA GLU A 460 20.40 -12.80 -5.48
C GLU A 460 21.22 -11.55 -5.84
N PRO A 461 22.39 -11.31 -5.18
CA PRO A 461 23.19 -10.15 -5.49
C PRO A 461 23.70 -10.17 -6.94
N LEU A 462 23.62 -9.04 -7.63
CA LEU A 462 24.18 -8.86 -8.97
C LEU A 462 25.63 -8.36 -8.90
N PRO A 463 26.49 -8.70 -9.89
CA PRO A 463 27.89 -8.25 -9.94
C PRO A 463 28.03 -6.72 -9.91
N ASP A 464 27.13 -6.02 -10.60
CA ASP A 464 27.12 -4.56 -10.73
C ASP A 464 26.29 -3.89 -9.60
N GLY A 465 26.00 -4.63 -8.53
CA GLY A 465 25.15 -4.18 -7.42
C GLY A 465 23.67 -4.41 -7.69
N GLY A 466 22.86 -4.18 -6.65
CA GLY A 466 21.45 -4.52 -6.68
C GLY A 466 21.18 -6.02 -6.52
N TYR A 467 19.93 -6.41 -6.68
CA TYR A 467 19.44 -7.75 -6.38
C TYR A 467 18.47 -8.22 -7.47
N ARG A 468 18.52 -9.52 -7.75
CA ARG A 468 17.63 -10.18 -8.71
C ARG A 468 16.80 -11.26 -8.03
N SER A 469 15.54 -11.37 -8.41
CA SER A 469 14.68 -12.49 -8.04
C SER A 469 13.87 -12.92 -9.25
N THR A 470 13.76 -14.23 -9.48
CA THR A 470 12.95 -14.80 -10.55
C THR A 470 11.93 -15.76 -9.97
N PHE A 471 10.72 -15.78 -10.55
CA PHE A 471 9.64 -16.64 -10.09
C PHE A 471 8.96 -17.30 -11.28
N GLN A 472 8.55 -18.54 -11.06
CA GLN A 472 7.62 -19.26 -11.90
C GLN A 472 6.44 -19.67 -11.03
N THR A 473 5.25 -19.26 -11.42
CA THR A 473 4.02 -19.55 -10.67
C THR A 473 2.85 -19.71 -11.63
N THR A 474 1.65 -19.87 -11.10
CA THR A 474 0.45 -20.10 -11.90
C THR A 474 -0.67 -19.20 -11.37
N ALA A 475 -1.31 -18.43 -12.26
CA ALA A 475 -2.55 -17.74 -11.96
C ALA A 475 -3.73 -18.69 -12.13
N ARG A 476 -4.62 -18.75 -11.13
CA ARG A 476 -5.83 -19.58 -11.17
C ARG A 476 -7.06 -18.68 -11.36
N VAL A 477 -7.73 -18.86 -12.49
CA VAL A 477 -8.87 -18.04 -12.88
C VAL A 477 -10.11 -18.91 -13.06
N ASP A 478 -11.18 -18.62 -12.35
CA ASP A 478 -12.44 -19.37 -12.39
C ASP A 478 -13.55 -18.63 -13.14
N ARG A 479 -13.32 -17.37 -13.52
CA ARG A 479 -14.28 -16.47 -14.19
C ARG A 479 -13.58 -15.35 -14.94
N SER A 480 -14.33 -14.60 -15.74
CA SER A 480 -13.83 -13.37 -16.36
C SER A 480 -13.33 -12.37 -15.32
N GLY A 481 -12.22 -11.71 -15.63
CA GLY A 481 -11.57 -10.78 -14.71
C GLY A 481 -10.18 -10.33 -15.18
N TRP A 482 -9.24 -10.19 -14.26
CA TRP A 482 -7.91 -9.66 -14.55
C TRP A 482 -6.83 -10.22 -13.61
N ILE A 483 -5.60 -10.17 -14.10
CA ILE A 483 -4.40 -10.61 -13.39
C ILE A 483 -3.40 -9.45 -13.38
N ALA A 484 -2.65 -9.27 -12.31
CA ALA A 484 -1.51 -8.34 -12.25
C ALA A 484 -0.41 -8.87 -11.32
N VAL A 485 0.79 -8.32 -11.46
CA VAL A 485 1.91 -8.58 -10.56
C VAL A 485 2.34 -7.26 -9.93
N ARG A 486 2.58 -7.25 -8.62
CA ARG A 486 3.17 -6.11 -7.91
C ARG A 486 4.27 -6.55 -6.97
N CYS A 487 5.19 -5.65 -6.66
CA CYS A 487 6.27 -5.89 -5.71
C CYS A 487 6.57 -4.65 -4.90
N PHE A 488 7.26 -4.85 -3.76
CA PHE A 488 7.59 -3.80 -2.82
C PHE A 488 9.03 -3.91 -2.34
N GLU A 489 9.65 -2.77 -2.13
CA GLU A 489 11.01 -2.59 -1.67
C GLU A 489 11.01 -1.54 -0.56
N ASP A 490 11.44 -1.92 0.65
CA ASP A 490 11.54 -1.00 1.77
C ASP A 490 12.79 -0.11 1.63
N ARG A 491 12.66 1.12 2.08
CA ARG A 491 13.73 2.12 2.14
C ARG A 491 13.87 2.67 3.55
N GLU A 492 15.00 3.30 3.82
CA GLU A 492 15.26 3.96 5.10
C GLU A 492 14.15 4.96 5.47
N GLY A 493 13.91 5.13 6.77
CA GLY A 493 12.90 6.05 7.29
C GLY A 493 11.45 5.60 7.09
N GLY A 494 11.21 4.29 6.85
CA GLY A 494 9.87 3.75 6.62
C GLY A 494 9.29 4.09 5.24
N ARG A 495 10.14 4.54 4.32
CA ARG A 495 9.78 4.80 2.93
C ARG A 495 9.60 3.48 2.18
N ILE A 496 8.80 3.50 1.13
CA ILE A 496 8.54 2.33 0.30
C ILE A 496 8.73 2.66 -1.19
N ARG A 497 9.15 1.66 -1.95
CA ARG A 497 9.11 1.68 -3.42
C ARG A 497 8.27 0.50 -3.89
N PHE A 498 7.62 0.66 -5.02
CA PHE A 498 6.80 -0.40 -5.60
C PHE A 498 6.93 -0.44 -7.12
N ALA A 499 6.57 -1.57 -7.69
CA ALA A 499 6.24 -1.68 -9.10
C ALA A 499 4.95 -2.50 -9.28
N HIS A 500 4.21 -2.19 -10.35
CA HIS A 500 2.94 -2.82 -10.67
C HIS A 500 2.80 -2.96 -12.18
N THR A 501 2.51 -4.15 -12.69
CA THR A 501 2.23 -4.37 -14.12
C THR A 501 0.89 -3.75 -14.51
N ALA A 502 0.72 -3.40 -15.77
CA ALA A 502 -0.65 -3.31 -16.27
C ALA A 502 -1.34 -4.69 -16.16
N PRO A 503 -2.68 -4.73 -16.10
CA PRO A 503 -3.40 -6.00 -16.01
C PRO A 503 -3.33 -6.81 -17.30
N TRP A 504 -3.32 -8.14 -17.16
CA TRP A 504 -3.84 -9.05 -18.18
C TRP A 504 -5.32 -9.23 -17.95
N TYR A 505 -6.11 -9.25 -19.01
CA TYR A 505 -7.55 -9.43 -18.94
C TYR A 505 -7.91 -10.84 -19.34
N VAL A 506 -8.85 -11.45 -18.64
CA VAL A 506 -9.33 -12.81 -18.91
C VAL A 506 -10.83 -12.79 -19.14
N GLU A 507 -11.25 -13.27 -20.29
CA GLU A 507 -12.64 -13.48 -20.68
C GLU A 507 -12.91 -14.98 -20.72
N VAL A 508 -13.79 -15.45 -19.84
CA VAL A 508 -14.20 -16.87 -19.77
C VAL A 508 -15.60 -17.02 -20.33
N ASP A 509 -15.77 -17.82 -21.37
CA ASP A 509 -17.06 -18.04 -22.08
C ASP A 509 -17.74 -16.74 -22.55
N GLU A 510 -16.98 -15.68 -22.81
CA GLU A 510 -17.50 -14.35 -23.14
C GLU A 510 -18.42 -13.75 -22.05
N GLU A 511 -18.37 -14.30 -20.82
CA GLU A 511 -19.15 -13.75 -19.71
C GLU A 511 -18.54 -12.41 -19.23
N PRO A 512 -19.37 -11.45 -18.80
CA PRO A 512 -18.88 -10.17 -18.28
C PRO A 512 -18.16 -10.37 -16.95
N VAL A 513 -17.24 -9.45 -16.62
CA VAL A 513 -16.65 -9.34 -15.29
C VAL A 513 -17.76 -9.02 -14.28
N ARG A 514 -17.73 -9.68 -13.12
CA ARG A 514 -18.73 -9.50 -12.06
C ARG A 514 -18.06 -8.82 -10.85
N ILE A 515 -18.69 -7.77 -10.35
CA ILE A 515 -18.19 -6.99 -9.23
C ILE A 515 -18.81 -7.44 -7.90
N ALA A 516 -18.04 -7.38 -6.81
CA ALA A 516 -18.57 -7.59 -5.46
C ALA A 516 -19.62 -6.53 -5.10
N GLY A 517 -20.74 -6.94 -4.50
CA GLY A 517 -21.87 -6.04 -4.21
C GLY A 517 -21.51 -4.86 -3.30
N GLU A 518 -20.54 -5.01 -2.38
CA GLU A 518 -20.04 -3.89 -1.56
C GLU A 518 -19.30 -2.83 -2.39
N LYS A 519 -18.50 -3.23 -3.37
CA LYS A 519 -17.77 -2.33 -4.27
C LYS A 519 -18.73 -1.59 -5.21
N LYS A 520 -19.68 -2.30 -5.80
CA LYS A 520 -20.74 -1.71 -6.63
C LYS A 520 -21.51 -0.65 -5.85
N ARG A 521 -21.99 -0.99 -4.65
CA ARG A 521 -22.72 -0.06 -3.77
C ARG A 521 -21.91 1.22 -3.49
N TYR A 522 -20.61 1.07 -3.16
CA TYR A 522 -19.73 2.20 -2.92
C TYR A 522 -19.64 3.15 -4.12
N LEU A 523 -19.49 2.62 -5.34
CA LEU A 523 -19.42 3.45 -6.55
C LEU A 523 -20.76 4.14 -6.86
N VAL A 524 -21.88 3.44 -6.68
CA VAL A 524 -23.24 3.99 -6.81
C VAL A 524 -23.47 5.12 -5.79
N ASP A 525 -23.14 4.89 -4.51
CA ASP A 525 -23.29 5.88 -3.44
C ASP A 525 -22.43 7.12 -3.74
N ARG A 526 -21.18 6.94 -4.17
CA ARG A 526 -20.31 8.06 -4.53
C ARG A 526 -20.82 8.86 -5.70
N MET A 527 -21.29 8.21 -6.77
CA MET A 527 -21.88 8.91 -7.92
C MET A 527 -23.16 9.64 -7.53
N THR A 528 -23.99 9.05 -6.68
CA THR A 528 -25.20 9.72 -6.14
C THR A 528 -24.84 10.99 -5.38
N VAL A 529 -23.84 10.93 -4.49
CA VAL A 529 -23.33 12.10 -3.75
C VAL A 529 -22.79 13.18 -4.70
N GLU A 530 -22.05 12.79 -5.74
CA GLU A 530 -21.50 13.74 -6.72
C GLU A 530 -22.60 14.41 -7.54
N ILE A 531 -23.65 13.70 -7.94
CA ILE A 531 -24.81 14.27 -8.60
C ILE A 531 -25.50 15.30 -7.69
N GLU A 532 -25.74 14.97 -6.44
CA GLU A 532 -26.35 15.90 -5.48
C GLU A 532 -25.47 17.13 -5.23
N ARG A 533 -24.15 16.95 -5.07
CA ARG A 533 -23.18 18.02 -4.87
C ARG A 533 -23.08 18.95 -6.07
N SER A 534 -23.24 18.42 -7.27
CA SER A 534 -23.06 19.14 -8.53
C SER A 534 -24.35 19.78 -9.06
N ARG A 535 -25.51 19.39 -8.52
CA ARG A 535 -26.82 19.92 -8.94
C ARG A 535 -26.90 21.43 -8.73
N GLY A 536 -27.22 22.17 -9.81
CA GLY A 536 -27.27 23.63 -9.82
C GLY A 536 -25.91 24.32 -9.80
N VAL A 537 -24.81 23.57 -9.86
CA VAL A 537 -23.44 24.06 -9.99
C VAL A 537 -22.94 23.84 -11.42
N VAL A 538 -23.04 22.63 -11.93
CA VAL A 538 -22.71 22.31 -13.32
C VAL A 538 -23.92 22.41 -14.21
N SER A 539 -23.75 22.39 -15.54
CA SER A 539 -24.86 22.42 -16.51
C SER A 539 -25.70 21.11 -16.48
N ASP A 540 -26.90 21.16 -17.02
CA ASP A 540 -27.77 19.98 -17.12
C ASP A 540 -27.12 18.90 -18.01
N GLU A 541 -26.44 19.25 -19.10
CA GLU A 541 -25.70 18.31 -19.95
C GLU A 541 -24.56 17.62 -19.17
N ALA A 542 -23.86 18.34 -18.31
CA ALA A 542 -22.84 17.74 -17.45
C ALA A 542 -23.45 16.79 -16.41
N LEU A 543 -24.62 17.12 -15.85
CA LEU A 543 -25.34 16.22 -14.93
C LEU A 543 -25.83 14.94 -15.63
N GLU A 544 -26.18 15.02 -16.92
CA GLU A 544 -26.53 13.84 -17.72
C GLU A 544 -25.35 12.86 -17.82
N GLU A 545 -24.11 13.34 -17.95
CA GLU A 545 -22.91 12.50 -17.93
C GLU A 545 -22.71 11.80 -16.57
N TYR A 546 -22.95 12.51 -15.45
CA TYR A 546 -22.92 11.89 -14.13
C TYR A 546 -24.01 10.83 -13.96
N GLN A 547 -25.21 11.08 -14.53
CA GLN A 547 -26.28 10.08 -14.52
C GLN A 547 -25.91 8.84 -15.37
N GLN A 548 -25.28 9.03 -16.53
CA GLN A 548 -24.79 7.92 -17.36
C GLN A 548 -23.76 7.06 -16.60
N ALA A 549 -22.85 7.69 -15.85
CA ALA A 549 -21.90 6.96 -15.02
C ALA A 549 -22.58 6.20 -13.86
N LEU A 550 -23.60 6.81 -13.23
CA LEU A 550 -24.41 6.14 -12.22
C LEU A 550 -25.12 4.93 -12.81
N ASP A 551 -25.81 5.10 -13.95
CA ASP A 551 -26.52 4.03 -14.65
C ASP A 551 -25.56 2.88 -15.03
N PHE A 552 -24.34 3.21 -15.46
CA PHE A 552 -23.28 2.21 -15.74
C PHE A 552 -22.98 1.37 -14.50
N TYR A 553 -22.72 2.00 -13.34
CA TYR A 553 -22.43 1.27 -12.11
C TYR A 553 -23.61 0.47 -11.57
N GLU A 554 -24.83 1.00 -11.69
CA GLU A 554 -26.06 0.29 -11.31
C GLU A 554 -26.32 -0.97 -12.15
N GLN A 555 -25.93 -0.97 -13.43
CA GLN A 555 -26.12 -2.09 -14.35
C GLN A 555 -25.04 -3.17 -14.27
N LEU A 556 -23.94 -2.94 -13.52
CA LEU A 556 -22.87 -3.92 -13.40
C LEU A 556 -23.39 -5.24 -12.82
N PRO A 557 -23.04 -6.39 -13.42
CA PRO A 557 -23.40 -7.69 -12.89
C PRO A 557 -22.66 -7.95 -11.58
N GLU A 558 -23.41 -8.32 -10.57
CA GLU A 558 -22.83 -8.66 -9.25
C GLU A 558 -22.29 -10.08 -9.22
N LEU A 559 -21.22 -10.27 -8.46
CA LEU A 559 -20.81 -11.60 -8.02
C LEU A 559 -21.92 -12.18 -7.15
N ASP A 560 -22.31 -13.40 -7.47
CA ASP A 560 -23.11 -14.18 -6.53
C ASP A 560 -22.18 -14.61 -5.38
N ASP A 561 -22.16 -13.78 -4.34
CA ASP A 561 -21.30 -13.99 -3.14
C ASP A 561 -21.66 -15.26 -2.37
N THR A 562 -22.76 -15.91 -2.72
CA THR A 562 -23.26 -17.10 -2.02
C THR A 562 -22.27 -18.26 -2.08
N ASP A 563 -21.49 -18.42 -3.14
CA ASP A 563 -20.57 -19.55 -3.29
C ASP A 563 -19.25 -19.42 -2.49
N GLN A 564 -18.66 -18.23 -2.38
CA GLN A 564 -17.42 -18.03 -1.58
C GLN A 564 -17.71 -17.90 -0.08
N VAL A 565 -18.77 -17.20 0.27
CA VAL A 565 -19.26 -17.08 1.65
C VAL A 565 -19.71 -18.44 2.15
N ALA A 566 -20.35 -19.26 1.31
CA ALA A 566 -20.84 -20.58 1.69
C ALA A 566 -19.74 -21.58 2.06
N ARG A 567 -18.55 -21.52 1.41
CA ARG A 567 -17.45 -22.46 1.70
C ARG A 567 -16.74 -22.17 3.02
N ALA A 568 -16.63 -20.91 3.41
CA ALA A 568 -15.99 -20.49 4.67
C ALA A 568 -16.99 -20.31 5.81
N ALA A 569 -18.28 -20.29 5.50
CA ALA A 569 -19.35 -20.01 6.46
C ALA A 569 -19.56 -21.18 7.43
N ARG A 570 -19.84 -20.83 8.66
CA ARG A 570 -20.31 -21.79 9.66
C ARG A 570 -21.78 -22.13 9.38
N GLN A 571 -22.05 -23.39 9.16
CA GLN A 571 -23.44 -23.85 9.13
C GLN A 571 -24.01 -23.78 10.55
N LEU A 572 -24.93 -22.84 10.77
CA LEU A 572 -25.64 -22.75 12.04
C LEU A 572 -26.62 -23.93 12.14
N GLY A 573 -26.37 -24.81 13.10
CA GLY A 573 -27.33 -25.88 13.46
C GLY A 573 -28.66 -25.32 13.95
N ASP A 574 -29.51 -26.17 14.47
CA ASP A 574 -30.79 -25.76 15.06
C ASP A 574 -30.74 -25.80 16.62
N GLY A 575 -31.67 -25.11 17.25
CA GLY A 575 -31.85 -25.15 18.72
C GLY A 575 -30.75 -24.41 19.52
N PRO A 576 -30.37 -24.93 20.70
CA PRO A 576 -29.50 -24.22 21.63
C PRO A 576 -28.12 -23.89 21.08
N GLU A 577 -27.56 -24.71 20.22
CA GLU A 577 -26.26 -24.48 19.59
C GLU A 577 -26.31 -23.22 18.69
N ARG A 578 -27.36 -23.09 17.90
CA ARG A 578 -27.59 -21.90 17.08
C ARG A 578 -27.66 -20.64 17.90
N GLU A 579 -28.45 -20.65 18.99
CA GLU A 579 -28.62 -19.49 19.87
C GLU A 579 -27.28 -19.13 20.53
N ALA A 580 -26.49 -20.10 20.97
CA ALA A 580 -25.15 -19.86 21.53
C ALA A 580 -24.19 -19.21 20.53
N TRP A 581 -24.21 -19.63 19.25
CA TRP A 581 -23.43 -19.00 18.20
C TRP A 581 -23.91 -17.59 17.86
N LEU A 582 -25.21 -17.34 17.82
CA LEU A 582 -25.76 -16.01 17.58
C LEU A 582 -25.44 -15.05 18.75
N GLU A 583 -25.51 -15.53 19.99
CA GLU A 583 -25.09 -14.78 21.16
C GLU A 583 -23.58 -14.45 21.09
N ASN A 584 -22.74 -15.45 20.76
CA ASN A 584 -21.32 -15.25 20.55
C ASN A 584 -21.04 -14.15 19.51
N MET A 585 -21.68 -14.21 18.34
CA MET A 585 -21.50 -13.29 17.23
C MET A 585 -22.07 -11.90 17.49
N LEU A 586 -23.31 -11.82 17.95
CA LEU A 586 -24.06 -10.57 17.99
C LEU A 586 -23.92 -9.83 19.33
N VAL A 587 -23.86 -10.56 20.46
CA VAL A 587 -23.75 -9.96 21.79
C VAL A 587 -22.27 -9.75 22.18
N HIS A 588 -21.44 -10.80 22.08
CA HIS A 588 -20.06 -10.74 22.57
C HIS A 588 -19.13 -10.10 21.57
N HIS A 589 -19.14 -10.54 20.30
CA HIS A 589 -18.27 -9.97 19.25
C HIS A 589 -18.86 -8.75 18.56
N ARG A 590 -20.16 -8.48 18.73
CA ARG A 590 -20.87 -7.34 18.13
C ARG A 590 -20.62 -7.25 16.62
N LEU A 591 -20.82 -8.37 15.92
CA LEU A 591 -20.67 -8.42 14.46
C LEU A 591 -21.72 -7.52 13.79
N THR A 592 -21.31 -6.82 12.74
CA THR A 592 -22.23 -6.12 11.82
C THR A 592 -23.03 -7.13 11.00
N ILE A 593 -24.05 -6.66 10.28
CA ILE A 593 -24.88 -7.50 9.41
C ILE A 593 -23.99 -8.20 8.35
N ASP A 594 -23.04 -7.48 7.75
CA ASP A 594 -22.15 -8.05 6.74
C ASP A 594 -21.15 -9.05 7.33
N GLU A 595 -20.63 -8.80 8.52
CA GLU A 595 -19.77 -9.74 9.24
C GLU A 595 -20.53 -11.00 9.65
N LEU A 596 -21.78 -10.86 10.07
CA LEU A 596 -22.66 -12.00 10.38
C LEU A 596 -22.91 -12.84 9.11
N ARG A 597 -23.16 -12.22 7.97
CA ARG A 597 -23.30 -12.92 6.67
C ARG A 597 -22.02 -13.69 6.32
N LYS A 598 -20.87 -13.05 6.41
CA LYS A 598 -19.55 -13.69 6.14
C LYS A 598 -19.29 -14.88 7.08
N ALA A 599 -19.68 -14.76 8.35
CA ALA A 599 -19.50 -15.83 9.34
C ALA A 599 -20.44 -17.03 9.11
N THR A 600 -21.66 -16.80 8.60
CA THR A 600 -22.75 -17.78 8.62
C THR A 600 -23.29 -18.18 7.25
N GLY A 601 -23.00 -17.42 6.19
CA GLY A 601 -23.58 -17.64 4.87
C GLY A 601 -25.07 -17.26 4.75
N LEU A 602 -25.64 -16.61 5.75
CA LEU A 602 -27.04 -16.17 5.73
C LEU A 602 -27.30 -15.13 4.64
N SER A 603 -28.53 -15.11 4.14
CA SER A 603 -28.98 -14.03 3.26
C SER A 603 -28.93 -12.67 3.98
N LEU A 604 -28.88 -11.56 3.23
CA LEU A 604 -28.90 -10.23 3.81
C LEU A 604 -30.13 -9.99 4.69
N ASN A 605 -31.30 -10.46 4.23
CA ASN A 605 -32.55 -10.30 4.96
C ASN A 605 -32.57 -11.10 6.27
N ASP A 606 -32.08 -12.34 6.25
CA ASP A 606 -32.02 -13.18 7.45
C ASP A 606 -31.01 -12.64 8.45
N ALA A 607 -29.83 -12.24 7.98
CA ALA A 607 -28.81 -11.63 8.85
C ALA A 607 -29.30 -10.31 9.44
N ALA A 608 -29.95 -9.44 8.67
CA ALA A 608 -30.52 -8.19 9.16
C ALA A 608 -31.66 -8.42 10.18
N THR A 609 -32.48 -9.45 9.97
CA THR A 609 -33.56 -9.82 10.89
C THR A 609 -32.99 -10.29 12.23
N LEU A 610 -31.97 -11.18 12.20
CA LEU A 610 -31.30 -11.65 13.41
C LEU A 610 -30.55 -10.51 14.11
N TRP A 611 -29.85 -9.67 13.36
CA TRP A 611 -29.13 -8.53 13.91
C TRP A 611 -30.08 -7.58 14.66
N ARG A 612 -31.24 -7.27 14.09
CA ARG A 612 -32.27 -6.42 14.75
C ARG A 612 -32.79 -7.06 16.04
N ARG A 613 -33.09 -8.36 16.01
CA ARG A 613 -33.57 -9.10 17.18
C ARG A 613 -32.62 -8.98 18.38
N TYR A 614 -31.31 -8.98 18.15
CA TYR A 614 -30.30 -8.95 19.21
C TYR A 614 -29.84 -7.55 19.61
N ASN A 615 -29.94 -6.56 18.73
CA ASN A 615 -29.38 -5.22 18.95
C ASN A 615 -30.43 -4.12 19.15
N LEU A 616 -31.69 -4.33 18.78
CA LEU A 616 -32.77 -3.38 19.04
C LEU A 616 -33.51 -3.78 20.33
N PRO A 617 -33.71 -2.85 21.27
CA PRO A 617 -34.54 -3.11 22.46
C PRO A 617 -35.99 -3.38 22.02
N ASP A 618 -36.66 -4.26 22.74
CA ASP A 618 -38.10 -4.53 22.55
C ASP A 618 -38.98 -3.28 22.82
N ASP A 619 -38.44 -2.28 23.53
CA ASP A 619 -39.06 -0.99 23.77
C ASP A 619 -38.35 0.10 22.96
N PRO A 620 -39.05 0.75 22.00
CA PRO A 620 -38.45 1.81 21.16
C PRO A 620 -38.05 3.06 21.95
N ASP A 621 -38.54 3.26 23.19
CA ASP A 621 -38.18 4.38 24.05
C ASP A 621 -37.08 4.03 25.06
N ALA A 622 -36.65 2.77 25.12
CA ALA A 622 -35.49 2.38 25.91
C ALA A 622 -34.19 2.96 25.31
N THR A 623 -33.66 3.97 25.97
CA THR A 623 -32.30 4.43 25.71
C THR A 623 -31.37 3.23 25.78
N PRO A 624 -30.53 2.94 24.76
CA PRO A 624 -29.54 1.89 24.87
C PRO A 624 -28.76 2.12 26.16
N ALA A 625 -28.88 1.19 27.11
CA ALA A 625 -28.14 1.29 28.35
C ALA A 625 -26.66 1.37 27.98
N ALA A 626 -26.07 2.53 28.19
CA ALA A 626 -24.61 2.65 28.28
C ALA A 626 -24.24 1.78 29.48
N ASN A 627 -24.01 0.50 29.20
CA ASN A 627 -23.70 -0.51 30.20
C ASN A 627 -22.31 -0.22 30.75
N ARG A 628 -22.27 0.55 31.83
CA ARG A 628 -21.24 0.39 32.85
C ARG A 628 -21.54 -0.93 33.56
N SER A 629 -21.32 -2.03 32.87
CA SER A 629 -21.36 -3.35 33.50
C SER A 629 -20.25 -3.43 34.55
N PRO A 630 -20.50 -4.03 35.71
CA PRO A 630 -19.44 -4.33 36.68
C PRO A 630 -18.35 -5.20 35.99
N PRO A 631 -17.15 -5.29 36.55
CA PRO A 631 -16.10 -6.14 36.01
C PRO A 631 -16.67 -7.55 35.74
N GLN A 632 -16.59 -7.98 34.51
CA GLN A 632 -17.04 -9.32 34.11
C GLN A 632 -15.90 -10.33 34.34
N PRO A 633 -16.19 -11.57 34.72
CA PRO A 633 -15.14 -12.60 34.74
C PRO A 633 -14.54 -12.75 33.33
N ILE A 634 -13.25 -13.09 33.25
CA ILE A 634 -12.61 -13.37 31.94
C ILE A 634 -13.44 -14.44 31.23
N ARG A 635 -13.77 -14.19 29.98
CA ARG A 635 -14.53 -15.12 29.14
C ARG A 635 -13.67 -15.61 27.99
N VAL A 636 -13.77 -16.89 27.69
CA VAL A 636 -13.08 -17.55 26.55
C VAL A 636 -14.13 -18.09 25.61
N LEU A 637 -14.11 -17.67 24.33
CA LEU A 637 -15.06 -18.10 23.31
C LEU A 637 -14.32 -18.49 22.02
N PRO A 638 -14.84 -19.46 21.25
CA PRO A 638 -14.30 -19.70 19.91
C PRO A 638 -14.45 -18.43 19.06
N TYR A 639 -13.43 -18.07 18.28
CA TYR A 639 -13.55 -16.93 17.35
C TYR A 639 -14.56 -17.28 16.25
N PRO A 640 -15.59 -16.45 16.02
CA PRO A 640 -16.69 -16.83 15.14
C PRO A 640 -16.36 -16.76 13.64
N GLY A 641 -15.30 -16.03 13.24
CA GLY A 641 -15.07 -15.62 11.86
C GLY A 641 -15.88 -14.38 11.47
N GLY A 642 -16.02 -14.11 10.17
CA GLY A 642 -16.77 -12.98 9.61
C GLY A 642 -16.04 -11.65 9.62
N ARG A 643 -15.09 -11.48 10.52
CA ARG A 643 -14.20 -10.31 10.69
C ARG A 643 -12.75 -10.77 10.69
N HIS A 644 -11.86 -9.98 10.06
CA HIS A 644 -10.43 -10.25 10.16
C HIS A 644 -9.93 -9.80 11.54
N PRO A 645 -9.27 -10.69 12.34
CA PRO A 645 -8.86 -10.34 13.71
C PRO A 645 -7.62 -9.43 13.76
N ARG A 646 -6.98 -9.14 12.63
CA ARG A 646 -5.84 -8.23 12.51
C ARG A 646 -6.23 -6.99 11.71
N ARG A 647 -5.68 -5.85 12.06
CA ARG A 647 -5.67 -4.67 11.19
C ARG A 647 -4.48 -4.77 10.25
N GLY A 648 -4.62 -4.24 9.05
CA GLY A 648 -3.52 -4.17 8.13
C GLY A 648 -3.15 -5.48 7.44
N PHE A 649 -3.99 -6.48 7.48
CA PHE A 649 -3.80 -7.72 6.76
C PHE A 649 -4.57 -7.71 5.45
N LEU A 650 -4.03 -8.38 4.43
CA LEU A 650 -4.67 -8.48 3.13
C LEU A 650 -6.04 -9.19 3.24
N ASP A 651 -7.08 -8.60 2.63
CA ASP A 651 -8.37 -9.26 2.53
C ASP A 651 -8.22 -10.60 1.81
N GLY A 652 -8.84 -11.65 2.34
CA GLY A 652 -8.73 -13.01 1.82
C GLY A 652 -7.53 -13.82 2.32
N ALA A 653 -6.60 -13.23 3.07
CA ALA A 653 -5.48 -13.97 3.68
C ALA A 653 -5.90 -14.95 4.77
N LEU A 654 -7.17 -14.95 5.16
CA LEU A 654 -7.74 -15.88 6.14
C LEU A 654 -9.00 -16.53 5.58
N THR A 655 -8.92 -17.82 5.33
CA THR A 655 -10.09 -18.64 4.98
C THR A 655 -9.96 -20.03 5.58
N PRO A 656 -10.88 -20.45 6.48
CA PRO A 656 -11.86 -19.66 7.19
C PRO A 656 -11.19 -18.76 8.25
N GLN A 657 -11.79 -17.61 8.55
CA GLN A 657 -11.27 -16.65 9.53
C GLN A 657 -11.45 -17.09 11.00
N ARG A 658 -11.42 -18.35 11.29
CA ARG A 658 -11.69 -18.94 12.61
C ARG A 658 -10.66 -19.98 13.03
N ASP A 659 -10.61 -21.15 12.45
CA ASP A 659 -9.69 -22.27 12.71
C ASP A 659 -9.15 -22.32 14.16
N THR A 660 -7.85 -22.19 14.36
CA THR A 660 -7.18 -22.24 15.67
C THR A 660 -7.35 -21.00 16.54
N LYS A 661 -8.29 -20.11 16.19
CA LYS A 661 -8.49 -18.84 16.86
C LYS A 661 -9.47 -18.91 18.02
N VAL A 662 -9.08 -18.31 19.13
CA VAL A 662 -9.91 -18.14 20.32
C VAL A 662 -9.98 -16.67 20.72
N SER A 663 -11.14 -16.21 21.13
CA SER A 663 -11.35 -14.88 21.68
C SER A 663 -11.34 -14.90 23.20
N ILE A 664 -10.56 -14.02 23.80
CA ILE A 664 -10.44 -13.86 25.24
C ILE A 664 -10.85 -12.44 25.60
N PHE A 665 -11.94 -12.33 26.37
CA PHE A 665 -12.50 -11.06 26.82
C PHE A 665 -11.91 -10.70 28.17
N PRO A 666 -11.22 -9.56 28.29
CA PRO A 666 -10.63 -9.13 29.56
C PRO A 666 -11.69 -8.79 30.61
N PRO A 667 -11.32 -8.76 31.91
CA PRO A 667 -12.27 -8.43 32.99
C PRO A 667 -12.54 -6.91 33.08
N TRP A 668 -12.20 -6.14 32.05
CA TRP A 668 -12.34 -4.69 32.03
C TRP A 668 -13.67 -4.26 31.43
N PRO A 669 -14.38 -3.27 32.04
CA PRO A 669 -15.50 -2.65 31.35
C PRO A 669 -15.07 -2.10 29.98
N GLU A 670 -15.85 -2.38 28.94
CA GLU A 670 -15.58 -1.92 27.56
C GLU A 670 -14.22 -2.35 27.00
N GLY A 671 -13.55 -3.34 27.60
CA GLY A 671 -12.18 -3.75 27.23
C GLY A 671 -12.03 -4.43 25.86
N GLY A 672 -13.13 -4.69 25.15
CA GLY A 672 -13.08 -5.42 23.88
C GLY A 672 -12.67 -6.88 24.07
N TYR A 673 -11.86 -7.43 23.15
CA TYR A 673 -11.31 -8.79 23.26
C TYR A 673 -9.97 -8.91 22.53
N VAL A 674 -9.15 -9.86 22.94
CA VAL A 674 -7.97 -10.29 22.19
C VAL A 674 -8.30 -11.58 21.44
N VAL A 675 -7.67 -11.81 20.29
CA VAL A 675 -7.77 -13.06 19.54
C VAL A 675 -6.41 -13.73 19.56
N VAL A 676 -6.37 -15.00 20.00
CA VAL A 676 -5.13 -15.78 20.07
C VAL A 676 -5.19 -16.93 19.09
N ASP A 677 -4.18 -17.05 18.23
CA ASP A 677 -3.95 -18.25 17.43
C ASP A 677 -3.20 -19.30 18.26
N VAL A 678 -3.79 -20.48 18.43
CA VAL A 678 -3.23 -21.58 19.24
C VAL A 678 -3.16 -22.88 18.39
N PRO A 679 -2.19 -23.02 17.44
CA PRO A 679 -1.15 -22.07 17.02
C PRO A 679 -1.53 -21.26 15.77
N GLU A 680 -0.73 -20.23 15.45
CA GLU A 680 -0.73 -19.57 14.15
C GLU A 680 -0.02 -20.44 13.09
N ALA A 681 1.18 -20.95 13.40
CA ALA A 681 1.96 -21.78 12.50
C ALA A 681 2.76 -22.87 13.23
N ILE A 682 3.00 -23.99 12.53
CA ILE A 682 3.92 -25.06 12.95
C ILE A 682 4.92 -25.29 11.83
N PHE A 683 6.21 -25.18 12.18
CA PHE A 683 7.35 -25.47 11.31
C PHE A 683 8.04 -26.74 11.79
N SER A 684 8.57 -27.51 10.85
CA SER A 684 9.37 -28.70 11.13
C SER A 684 10.50 -28.85 10.10
N ASN A 685 11.30 -29.91 10.19
CA ASN A 685 12.24 -30.31 9.13
C ASN A 685 11.55 -30.63 7.77
N LEU A 686 10.22 -30.74 7.75
CA LEU A 686 9.44 -30.93 6.52
C LEU A 686 9.05 -29.59 5.86
N GLY A 687 9.27 -28.46 6.53
CA GLY A 687 8.84 -27.12 6.09
C GLY A 687 7.71 -26.54 6.94
N LEU A 688 6.91 -25.64 6.35
CA LEU A 688 5.73 -25.06 6.98
C LEU A 688 4.60 -26.10 6.98
N THR A 689 4.42 -26.76 8.14
CA THR A 689 3.54 -27.93 8.29
C THR A 689 2.08 -27.54 8.54
N TYR A 690 1.85 -26.38 9.15
CA TYR A 690 0.53 -25.81 9.39
C TYR A 690 0.61 -24.28 9.43
N LEU A 691 -0.40 -23.62 8.87
CA LEU A 691 -0.61 -22.18 8.97
C LEU A 691 -2.11 -21.90 9.11
N ALA A 692 -2.47 -21.07 10.09
CA ALA A 692 -3.86 -20.62 10.31
C ALA A 692 -4.31 -19.52 9.32
N HIS A 693 -3.40 -19.06 8.46
CA HIS A 693 -3.61 -18.07 7.41
C HIS A 693 -3.26 -18.66 6.05
N THR A 694 -3.98 -18.28 5.01
CA THR A 694 -3.81 -18.88 3.67
C THR A 694 -2.87 -18.09 2.75
N HIS A 695 -2.17 -17.05 3.26
CA HIS A 695 -1.34 -16.16 2.48
C HIS A 695 0.08 -16.66 2.19
N ILE A 696 0.50 -17.74 2.83
CA ILE A 696 1.79 -18.39 2.60
C ILE A 696 1.50 -19.87 2.37
N PRO A 697 2.00 -20.47 1.28
CA PRO A 697 1.77 -21.90 1.01
C PRO A 697 2.43 -22.77 2.09
N THR A 698 1.71 -23.78 2.50
CA THR A 698 2.20 -24.88 3.34
C THR A 698 2.70 -26.04 2.47
N ILE A 699 3.30 -27.04 3.09
CA ILE A 699 3.68 -28.28 2.36
C ILE A 699 2.48 -29.02 1.73
N TRP A 700 1.24 -28.68 2.09
CA TRP A 700 0.01 -29.27 1.57
C TRP A 700 -0.44 -28.56 0.29
N ASP A 701 -0.24 -27.26 0.19
CA ASP A 701 -0.59 -26.48 -0.99
C ASP A 701 0.22 -26.96 -2.20
N ASP A 702 1.50 -27.30 -1.99
CA ASP A 702 2.36 -27.90 -3.03
C ASP A 702 1.85 -29.28 -3.52
N GLN A 703 1.01 -29.95 -2.70
CA GLN A 703 0.41 -31.24 -3.03
C GLN A 703 -1.06 -31.13 -3.48
N GLY A 704 -1.59 -29.90 -3.61
CA GLY A 704 -2.98 -29.66 -3.95
C GLY A 704 -4.00 -30.11 -2.88
N VAL A 705 -3.58 -30.20 -1.62
CA VAL A 705 -4.42 -30.66 -0.51
C VAL A 705 -4.96 -29.48 0.28
N THR A 706 -6.26 -29.32 0.33
CA THR A 706 -6.96 -28.35 1.19
C THR A 706 -7.34 -29.02 2.52
N LEU A 707 -6.98 -28.36 3.63
CA LEU A 707 -7.37 -28.83 4.96
C LEU A 707 -8.81 -28.39 5.27
N GLU A 708 -9.61 -29.30 5.80
CA GLU A 708 -10.99 -29.01 6.21
C GLU A 708 -11.03 -27.96 7.34
N PRO A 709 -12.08 -27.11 7.43
CA PRO A 709 -12.28 -26.17 8.52
C PRO A 709 -12.24 -26.85 9.89
N LEU A 710 -11.69 -26.17 10.89
CA LEU A 710 -11.57 -26.65 12.24
C LEU A 710 -12.65 -26.04 13.14
N GLU A 711 -13.19 -26.83 14.07
CA GLU A 711 -14.14 -26.39 15.09
C GLU A 711 -13.63 -26.69 16.50
N TRP A 712 -13.77 -25.69 17.39
CA TRP A 712 -13.50 -25.83 18.80
C TRP A 712 -14.61 -26.59 19.50
N GLN A 713 -14.25 -27.55 20.31
CA GLN A 713 -15.14 -28.24 21.23
C GLN A 713 -15.13 -27.48 22.55
N GLN A 714 -16.32 -27.02 22.97
CA GLN A 714 -16.48 -26.24 24.20
C GLN A 714 -16.95 -27.17 25.34
N SER A 715 -16.30 -27.05 26.49
CA SER A 715 -16.75 -27.57 27.78
C SER A 715 -16.91 -26.44 28.77
N ASP A 716 -17.41 -26.69 30.01
CA ASP A 716 -17.79 -25.59 30.93
C ASP A 716 -16.69 -24.55 31.16
N ASP A 717 -15.42 -24.95 31.23
CA ASP A 717 -14.28 -24.06 31.53
C ASP A 717 -13.16 -24.10 30.49
N SER A 718 -13.32 -24.85 29.40
CA SER A 718 -12.26 -25.01 28.39
C SER A 718 -12.76 -25.12 26.96
N LEU A 719 -11.88 -24.74 26.04
CA LEU A 719 -12.00 -24.96 24.61
C LEU A 719 -10.87 -25.89 24.18
N ALA A 720 -11.16 -26.89 23.35
CA ALA A 720 -10.14 -27.75 22.79
C ALA A 720 -10.50 -28.20 21.36
N TYR A 721 -9.48 -28.52 20.58
CA TYR A 721 -9.63 -29.12 19.27
C TYR A 721 -8.51 -30.11 19.00
N THR A 722 -8.70 -30.99 18.03
CA THR A 722 -7.65 -31.88 17.51
C THR A 722 -7.67 -31.84 15.99
N ARG A 723 -6.51 -31.53 15.38
CA ARG A 723 -6.33 -31.58 13.93
C ARG A 723 -5.42 -32.75 13.57
N ARG A 724 -5.82 -33.49 12.54
CA ARG A 724 -4.98 -34.47 11.88
C ARG A 724 -4.55 -33.97 10.51
N LEU A 725 -3.24 -34.02 10.24
CA LEU A 725 -2.67 -33.67 8.95
C LEU A 725 -2.58 -34.92 8.04
N PRO A 726 -2.51 -34.72 6.71
CA PRO A 726 -2.52 -35.84 5.75
C PRO A 726 -1.40 -36.86 5.94
N ASN A 727 -0.23 -36.44 6.42
CA ASN A 727 0.92 -37.31 6.71
C ASN A 727 0.86 -38.03 8.07
N GLY A 728 -0.26 -37.92 8.79
CA GLY A 728 -0.46 -38.60 10.06
C GLY A 728 -0.08 -37.80 11.29
N ILE A 729 0.60 -36.64 11.16
CA ILE A 729 0.84 -35.71 12.27
C ILE A 729 -0.52 -35.28 12.85
N ARG A 730 -0.60 -35.26 14.18
CA ARG A 730 -1.76 -34.72 14.89
C ARG A 730 -1.31 -33.64 15.85
N PHE A 731 -2.06 -32.54 15.94
CA PHE A 731 -1.86 -31.58 17.00
C PHE A 731 -3.19 -31.18 17.64
N ARG A 732 -3.13 -30.89 18.96
CA ARG A 732 -4.26 -30.50 19.79
C ARG A 732 -3.95 -29.16 20.44
N GLY A 733 -4.87 -28.22 20.31
CA GLY A 733 -4.88 -26.97 21.09
C GLY A 733 -5.90 -27.05 22.19
N GLU A 734 -5.58 -26.49 23.36
CA GLU A 734 -6.46 -26.38 24.51
C GLU A 734 -6.27 -25.01 25.17
N VAL A 735 -7.38 -24.37 25.55
CA VAL A 735 -7.42 -23.08 26.23
C VAL A 735 -8.43 -23.15 27.35
N ALA A 736 -8.01 -22.84 28.58
CA ALA A 736 -8.85 -22.96 29.77
C ALA A 736 -8.60 -21.81 30.76
N ARG A 737 -9.62 -21.43 31.51
CA ARG A 737 -9.43 -20.57 32.68
C ARG A 737 -8.66 -21.32 33.75
N MET A 738 -7.65 -20.66 34.30
CA MET A 738 -6.93 -21.27 35.42
C MET A 738 -7.79 -21.20 36.69
N PRO A 739 -7.78 -22.30 37.51
CA PRO A 739 -8.65 -22.40 38.68
C PRO A 739 -8.28 -21.44 39.84
N ALA A 740 -7.06 -20.91 39.85
CA ALA A 740 -6.64 -19.95 40.85
C ALA A 740 -7.19 -18.55 40.54
N ASP A 741 -7.47 -17.73 41.52
CA ASP A 741 -8.03 -16.35 41.43
C ASP A 741 -7.04 -15.33 40.76
N ASP A 742 -6.06 -15.81 40.00
CA ASP A 742 -5.00 -14.96 39.39
C ASP A 742 -5.42 -14.23 38.11
N GLY A 743 -6.62 -14.51 37.63
CA GLY A 743 -7.15 -13.85 36.41
C GLY A 743 -6.40 -14.23 35.13
N SER A 744 -5.84 -15.44 35.05
CA SER A 744 -5.08 -15.93 33.90
C SER A 744 -5.82 -16.98 33.07
N ILE A 745 -5.37 -17.12 31.82
CA ILE A 745 -5.82 -18.15 30.87
C ILE A 745 -4.62 -19.04 30.54
N GLY A 746 -4.79 -20.34 30.82
CA GLY A 746 -3.83 -21.35 30.43
C GLY A 746 -4.06 -21.81 28.99
N MET A 747 -2.98 -22.05 28.28
CA MET A 747 -2.98 -22.54 26.89
C MET A 747 -2.00 -23.70 26.74
N GLN A 748 -2.37 -24.68 25.92
CA GLN A 748 -1.50 -25.83 25.64
C GLN A 748 -1.58 -26.24 24.18
N ILE A 749 -0.44 -26.57 23.59
CA ILE A 749 -0.36 -27.20 22.27
C ILE A 749 0.43 -28.50 22.41
N SER A 750 -0.18 -29.61 21.98
CA SER A 750 0.45 -30.93 21.94
C SER A 750 0.53 -31.44 20.52
N LEU A 751 1.68 -31.98 20.11
CA LEU A 751 1.92 -32.54 18.78
C LEU A 751 2.35 -33.98 18.88
N THR A 752 1.65 -34.86 18.16
CA THR A 752 1.97 -36.29 18.02
C THR A 752 2.54 -36.55 16.64
N ASN A 753 3.73 -37.12 16.58
CA ASN A 753 4.37 -37.52 15.33
C ASN A 753 3.78 -38.84 14.81
N GLY A 754 2.89 -38.76 13.81
CA GLY A 754 2.32 -39.91 13.13
C GLY A 754 3.07 -40.34 11.87
N THR A 755 4.28 -39.78 11.63
CA THR A 755 5.14 -40.17 10.50
C THR A 755 6.15 -41.25 10.93
N ASP A 756 6.81 -41.89 9.96
CA ASP A 756 7.82 -42.92 10.18
C ASP A 756 9.24 -42.35 10.50
N ALA A 757 9.42 -41.03 10.46
CA ALA A 757 10.69 -40.35 10.70
C ALA A 757 10.60 -39.34 11.86
N PRO A 758 11.69 -39.04 12.57
CA PRO A 758 11.68 -38.01 13.59
C PRO A 758 11.33 -36.64 13.03
N LEU A 759 10.48 -35.88 13.72
CA LEU A 759 10.23 -34.48 13.47
C LEU A 759 11.23 -33.64 14.29
N THR A 760 11.98 -32.83 13.63
CA THR A 760 13.00 -31.95 14.22
C THR A 760 12.76 -30.49 13.84
N GLN A 761 13.48 -29.54 14.47
CA GLN A 761 13.32 -28.11 14.24
C GLN A 761 11.85 -27.63 14.39
N LEU A 762 11.13 -28.26 15.30
CA LEU A 762 9.72 -28.00 15.57
C LEU A 762 9.54 -26.64 16.25
N ARG A 763 9.25 -25.61 15.47
CA ARG A 763 8.96 -24.25 15.95
C ARG A 763 7.48 -23.98 15.80
N VAL A 764 6.93 -23.28 16.78
CA VAL A 764 5.51 -22.89 16.80
C VAL A 764 5.44 -21.37 16.81
N GLN A 765 4.56 -20.81 16.04
CA GLN A 765 4.22 -19.39 16.10
C GLN A 765 2.86 -19.26 16.78
N VAL A 766 2.79 -18.38 17.78
CA VAL A 766 1.55 -18.03 18.50
C VAL A 766 1.36 -16.53 18.42
N CYS A 767 0.23 -16.10 17.89
CA CYS A 767 -0.09 -14.69 17.73
C CYS A 767 -1.20 -14.26 18.65
N THR A 768 -0.96 -13.27 19.50
CA THR A 768 -1.98 -12.58 20.31
C THR A 768 -2.32 -11.27 19.62
N MET A 769 -3.47 -11.23 18.96
CA MET A 769 -3.95 -10.11 18.15
C MET A 769 -4.76 -9.13 18.99
N LEU A 770 -4.39 -7.86 18.95
CA LEU A 770 -4.87 -6.81 19.84
C LEU A 770 -5.88 -5.85 19.18
N SER A 771 -6.18 -6.04 17.90
CA SER A 771 -6.98 -5.08 17.10
C SER A 771 -8.39 -4.83 17.63
N ALA A 772 -8.96 -5.75 18.39
CA ALA A 772 -10.28 -5.63 19.00
C ALA A 772 -10.22 -5.30 20.51
N ALA A 773 -9.03 -5.12 21.09
CA ALA A 773 -8.84 -4.73 22.48
C ALA A 773 -8.75 -3.20 22.61
N GLU A 774 -9.59 -2.62 23.48
CA GLU A 774 -9.67 -1.17 23.67
C GLU A 774 -8.37 -0.62 24.25
N GLY A 775 -7.83 0.44 23.61
CA GLY A 775 -6.55 1.05 23.98
C GLY A 775 -5.31 0.30 23.49
N PHE A 776 -5.45 -0.87 22.82
CA PHE A 776 -4.34 -1.67 22.28
C PHE A 776 -4.33 -1.79 20.75
N HIS A 777 -5.35 -1.26 20.09
CA HIS A 777 -5.57 -1.38 18.64
C HIS A 777 -4.71 -0.44 17.79
N HIS A 778 -3.80 0.30 18.41
CA HIS A 778 -2.94 1.28 17.72
C HIS A 778 -1.85 0.57 16.92
N GLN A 779 -1.64 1.03 15.68
CA GLN A 779 -0.63 0.51 14.74
C GLN A 779 0.76 1.14 14.94
N GLN A 780 0.98 1.74 16.11
CA GLN A 780 2.26 2.28 16.56
C GLN A 780 2.83 1.38 17.68
N PRO A 781 4.14 1.37 17.90
CA PRO A 781 4.72 0.63 19.00
C PRO A 781 4.10 1.05 20.33
N LEU A 782 3.48 0.09 21.02
CA LEU A 782 2.99 0.28 22.38
C LEU A 782 4.15 0.21 23.38
N GLU A 783 3.98 0.83 24.54
CA GLU A 783 4.92 0.61 25.65
C GLU A 783 4.94 -0.89 26.01
N GLN A 784 6.15 -1.46 26.11
CA GLN A 784 6.32 -2.89 26.33
C GLN A 784 7.35 -3.21 27.39
N ARG A 785 7.18 -4.38 28.02
CA ARG A 785 8.15 -5.00 28.93
C ARG A 785 8.38 -6.43 28.51
N ILE A 786 9.66 -6.84 28.44
CA ILE A 786 10.05 -8.23 28.13
C ILE A 786 10.88 -8.74 29.31
N ARG A 787 10.49 -9.88 29.89
CA ARG A 787 11.21 -10.57 30.95
C ARG A 787 11.17 -12.08 30.75
N GLY A 788 12.30 -12.66 30.30
CA GLY A 788 12.34 -14.09 29.96
C GLY A 788 11.30 -14.45 28.90
N PRO A 789 10.39 -15.39 29.16
CA PRO A 789 9.34 -15.78 28.24
C PRO A 789 8.17 -14.79 28.18
N LEU A 790 8.10 -13.85 29.11
CA LEU A 790 6.99 -12.91 29.25
C LEU A 790 7.16 -11.71 28.33
N ILE A 791 6.10 -11.36 27.60
CA ILE A 791 5.95 -10.09 26.90
C ILE A 791 4.66 -9.42 27.36
N ALA A 792 4.78 -8.16 27.81
CA ALA A 792 3.68 -7.32 28.27
C ALA A 792 3.61 -6.06 27.41
N VAL A 793 2.41 -5.65 27.02
CA VAL A 793 2.16 -4.38 26.32
C VAL A 793 1.09 -3.57 27.05
N LYS A 794 1.25 -2.23 27.05
CA LYS A 794 0.41 -1.29 27.77
C LYS A 794 -0.62 -0.66 26.83
N SER A 795 -1.85 -0.46 27.35
CA SER A 795 -2.86 0.37 26.71
C SER A 795 -2.40 1.85 26.64
N VAL A 796 -2.78 2.56 25.58
CA VAL A 796 -2.47 4.00 25.45
C VAL A 796 -3.32 4.88 26.37
N ASP A 797 -4.53 4.43 26.74
CA ASP A 797 -5.53 5.25 27.40
C ASP A 797 -5.69 4.92 28.90
N HIS A 798 -5.17 3.77 29.35
CA HIS A 798 -5.35 3.24 30.70
C HIS A 798 -4.09 2.56 31.23
N ASP A 799 -3.99 2.41 32.56
CA ASP A 799 -2.94 1.57 33.17
C ASP A 799 -3.30 0.07 33.10
N ARG A 800 -3.55 -0.41 31.88
CA ARG A 800 -3.91 -1.81 31.59
C ARG A 800 -2.83 -2.45 30.75
N TRP A 801 -2.56 -3.72 31.03
CA TRP A 801 -1.55 -4.51 30.37
C TRP A 801 -2.07 -5.85 29.92
N ILE A 802 -1.70 -6.26 28.72
CA ILE A 802 -1.90 -7.61 28.20
C ILE A 802 -0.53 -8.29 28.18
N ILE A 803 -0.47 -9.46 28.80
CA ILE A 803 0.78 -10.20 29.02
C ILE A 803 0.59 -11.61 28.50
N THR A 804 1.59 -12.12 27.74
CA THR A 804 1.60 -13.54 27.32
C THR A 804 2.98 -14.15 27.49
N ALA A 805 3.01 -15.45 27.73
CA ALA A 805 4.23 -16.25 27.82
C ALA A 805 4.00 -17.65 27.26
N TRP A 806 5.06 -18.26 26.73
CA TRP A 806 5.07 -19.66 26.29
C TRP A 806 6.40 -20.34 26.66
N GLU A 807 6.32 -21.60 27.04
CA GLU A 807 7.49 -22.42 27.41
C GLU A 807 7.46 -23.83 26.78
N PRO A 808 8.62 -24.35 26.35
CA PRO A 808 9.91 -23.65 26.19
C PRO A 808 9.85 -22.53 25.15
N LEU A 809 10.48 -21.39 25.43
CA LEU A 809 10.47 -20.21 24.54
C LEU A 809 11.47 -20.38 23.39
N HIS A 810 11.06 -20.02 22.19
CA HIS A 810 11.94 -19.81 21.04
C HIS A 810 12.30 -18.31 20.90
N ARG A 811 11.25 -17.44 20.85
CA ARG A 811 11.44 -15.97 20.70
C ARG A 811 10.22 -15.19 21.19
N VAL A 812 10.44 -13.91 21.52
CA VAL A 812 9.39 -12.90 21.70
C VAL A 812 9.58 -11.77 20.72
N TRP A 813 8.46 -11.22 20.20
CA TRP A 813 8.49 -10.08 19.29
C TRP A 813 7.12 -9.42 19.18
N THR A 814 7.08 -8.22 18.60
CA THR A 814 5.85 -7.46 18.35
C THR A 814 5.74 -7.10 16.88
N ASN A 815 4.52 -6.95 16.39
CA ASN A 815 4.25 -6.46 15.03
C ASN A 815 3.26 -5.29 15.08
N PRO A 816 3.72 -4.06 15.36
CA PRO A 816 2.86 -2.89 15.52
C PRO A 816 1.92 -2.61 14.35
N PRO A 817 2.33 -2.75 13.07
CA PRO A 817 1.43 -2.52 11.93
C PRO A 817 0.15 -3.35 11.93
N VAL A 818 0.19 -4.54 12.53
CA VAL A 818 -0.97 -5.45 12.65
C VAL A 818 -1.34 -5.73 14.12
N PRO A 819 -1.37 -4.74 14.99
CA PRO A 819 -1.24 -4.77 16.44
C PRO A 819 -1.30 -6.18 17.05
N CYS A 820 -0.14 -6.81 17.18
CA CYS A 820 -0.04 -8.12 17.82
C CYS A 820 1.28 -8.33 18.55
N ILE A 821 1.26 -9.23 19.52
CA ILE A 821 2.42 -9.67 20.29
C ILE A 821 2.59 -11.19 20.16
N HIS A 822 3.83 -11.62 20.21
CA HIS A 822 4.22 -13.02 20.04
C HIS A 822 5.15 -13.46 21.17
N ALA A 823 4.84 -14.60 21.77
CA ALA A 823 5.75 -15.43 22.53
C ALA A 823 5.75 -16.81 21.88
N ASP A 824 6.70 -17.06 20.98
CA ASP A 824 6.70 -18.26 20.13
C ASP A 824 7.43 -19.40 20.84
N PRO A 825 6.78 -20.55 21.10
CA PRO A 825 7.44 -21.69 21.73
C PRO A 825 8.21 -22.56 20.73
N ILE A 826 9.04 -23.45 21.27
CA ILE A 826 9.73 -24.50 20.53
C ILE A 826 9.47 -25.86 21.15
N PHE A 827 9.05 -26.83 20.36
CA PHE A 827 8.97 -28.21 20.80
C PHE A 827 10.35 -28.88 20.84
N PRO A 828 10.59 -29.86 21.72
CA PRO A 828 11.70 -30.80 21.55
C PRO A 828 11.50 -31.64 20.27
N ASP A 829 12.59 -32.29 19.83
CA ASP A 829 12.49 -33.26 18.73
C ASP A 829 11.49 -34.37 19.09
N CYS A 830 10.68 -34.75 18.13
CA CYS A 830 9.58 -35.71 18.32
C CYS A 830 9.81 -37.00 17.53
N PRO A 831 10.22 -38.10 18.15
CA PRO A 831 10.34 -39.41 17.50
C PRO A 831 8.99 -39.91 16.93
N PRO A 832 9.01 -40.83 15.98
CA PRO A 832 7.79 -41.48 15.48
C PRO A 832 6.91 -42.07 16.61
N GLY A 833 5.63 -41.76 16.57
CA GLY A 833 4.64 -42.21 17.57
C GLY A 833 4.60 -41.43 18.89
N GLU A 834 5.62 -40.60 19.16
CA GLU A 834 5.70 -39.84 20.41
C GLU A 834 4.86 -38.54 20.35
N THR A 835 4.62 -37.98 21.53
CA THR A 835 3.88 -36.71 21.70
C THR A 835 4.74 -35.72 22.49
N VAL A 836 4.83 -34.48 21.97
CA VAL A 836 5.49 -33.37 22.66
C VAL A 836 4.49 -32.25 22.93
N THR A 837 4.74 -31.48 24.00
CA THR A 837 3.79 -30.46 24.48
C THR A 837 4.50 -29.16 24.86
N VAL A 838 3.90 -28.03 24.50
CA VAL A 838 4.30 -26.70 24.98
C VAL A 838 3.11 -26.06 25.71
N ARG A 839 3.42 -25.19 26.69
CA ARG A 839 2.40 -24.53 27.51
C ARG A 839 2.58 -23.03 27.48
N GLY A 840 1.47 -22.32 27.53
CA GLY A 840 1.44 -20.85 27.56
C GLY A 840 0.39 -20.32 28.50
N GLN A 841 0.52 -19.05 28.84
CA GLN A 841 -0.44 -18.32 29.66
C GLN A 841 -0.65 -16.92 29.13
N LEU A 842 -1.84 -16.35 29.41
CA LEU A 842 -2.20 -14.99 29.10
C LEU A 842 -2.83 -14.36 30.35
N TRP A 843 -2.38 -13.14 30.69
CA TRP A 843 -2.86 -12.35 31.84
C TRP A 843 -3.35 -11.00 31.40
N PHE A 844 -4.31 -10.46 32.17
CA PHE A 844 -4.77 -9.08 32.12
C PHE A 844 -4.44 -8.43 33.45
N TYR A 845 -3.64 -7.38 33.43
CA TYR A 845 -3.26 -6.62 34.61
C TYR A 845 -3.70 -5.17 34.48
N GLU A 846 -4.28 -4.62 35.57
CA GLU A 846 -4.65 -3.21 35.67
C GLU A 846 -3.92 -2.61 36.89
N GLY A 847 -3.01 -1.68 36.63
CA GLY A 847 -2.20 -1.04 37.65
C GLY A 847 -0.91 -0.43 37.09
N SER A 848 -0.29 0.45 37.91
CA SER A 848 0.92 1.18 37.54
C SER A 848 2.24 0.41 37.80
N ASP A 849 2.19 -0.65 38.62
CA ASP A 849 3.39 -1.43 39.03
C ASP A 849 3.48 -2.76 38.27
N ILE A 850 3.63 -2.69 36.95
CA ILE A 850 3.76 -3.85 36.09
C ILE A 850 5.01 -4.68 36.43
N ASP A 851 6.11 -4.02 36.84
CA ASP A 851 7.39 -4.70 37.10
C ASP A 851 7.28 -5.67 38.27
N THR A 852 6.64 -5.28 39.40
CA THR A 852 6.36 -6.17 40.52
C THR A 852 5.43 -7.32 40.12
N PHE A 853 4.44 -7.05 39.29
CA PHE A 853 3.54 -8.10 38.81
C PHE A 853 4.28 -9.13 37.97
N LEU A 854 5.14 -8.69 37.01
CA LEU A 854 5.96 -9.57 36.18
C LEU A 854 6.92 -10.41 37.05
N ASP A 855 7.51 -9.85 38.09
CA ASP A 855 8.38 -10.61 39.02
C ASP A 855 7.59 -11.68 39.80
N THR A 856 6.37 -11.36 40.16
CA THR A 856 5.47 -12.29 40.88
C THR A 856 5.14 -13.50 40.02
N ILE A 857 4.63 -13.28 38.77
CA ILE A 857 4.27 -14.40 37.87
C ILE A 857 5.50 -15.21 37.46
N SER A 858 6.66 -14.59 37.22
CA SER A 858 7.91 -15.29 36.91
C SER A 858 8.37 -16.22 38.07
N SER A 859 8.13 -15.82 39.33
CA SER A 859 8.48 -16.61 40.50
C SER A 859 7.55 -17.80 40.69
N MET A 860 6.27 -17.69 40.35
CA MET A 860 5.27 -18.76 40.41
C MET A 860 5.61 -19.88 39.41
N GLU A 861 5.99 -19.54 38.17
CA GLU A 861 6.42 -20.51 37.15
C GLU A 861 7.68 -21.30 37.61
N SER A 862 8.61 -20.66 38.30
CA SER A 862 9.80 -21.32 38.83
C SER A 862 9.52 -22.26 40.00
N ALA A 863 8.40 -22.07 40.71
CA ALA A 863 7.98 -22.93 41.83
C ALA A 863 7.27 -24.22 41.35
N ASP A 864 6.46 -24.11 40.29
CA ASP A 864 5.74 -25.25 39.71
C ASP A 864 6.70 -26.25 39.03
N LYS A 865 7.80 -25.75 38.42
CA LYS A 865 8.89 -26.57 37.89
C LYS A 865 9.64 -27.42 38.93
N ARG A 866 9.55 -27.07 40.23
CA ARG A 866 10.18 -27.81 41.34
C ARG A 866 9.27 -28.89 41.93
N GLN A 867 8.02 -28.98 41.56
CA GLN A 867 7.04 -29.94 42.05
C GLN A 867 6.68 -31.07 41.08
N THR A 868 7.22 -31.05 39.85
CA THR A 868 7.07 -32.19 38.94
C THR A 868 8.32 -33.10 39.06
N PRO A 869 8.17 -34.38 39.46
CA PRO A 869 9.29 -35.31 39.66
C PRO A 869 9.92 -35.73 38.32
#